data_df49daba21bcdcffb3082f8edce55961
#
_entry.id   df49daba21bcdcffb3082f8edce55961
#
_cell.length_a   1.000
_cell.length_b   1.000
_cell.length_c   1.000
_cell.angle_alpha   90.00
_cell.angle_beta   90.00
_cell.angle_gamma   90.00
#
_symmetry.space_group_name_H-M   'P 1'
#
loop_
_entity.id
_entity.type
_entity.pdbx_description
1 polymer ?
#
loop_
_entity_poly.entity_id
_entity_poly.type
_entity_poly.pdbx_seq_one_letter_code
_entity_poly.pdbx_strand_id
1 'polypeptide(L)'
;MAQKGNIGVTTENIFPVIKKFLYSDHDIFLREMVSNAVDATQKLKTLAAQGDFKGEIGDTTVRVSLDEKAGTLTISDHGIGMTEEEIDKYINQIAFSGVTDFLDKYKENANAIIGHFGLGFYSSFMVASKVEIITKSYKEGSKAVKWSCDGSPAFEIEDADKAERGSDIILHIADDCKEFLQKXXXXVPVAFGKKTEWKDGKNVETDEDNIINNVEPLWTKTPSTLKDEDYKKFYHTLYPMQDDPLFWIHLNVDFPFNLTGILYFPRIKSSIDMQRNKIQLYCNQVFVTDQVEGIVPEFLTLLHGVIDSPDIPLNVSRSYLQSDSNVKKISTYITKKVADRLNSIFKENRKEFEEKWDDLKIFINYGMLSQEDFYERAKDFALLKDVEGKYFTFEEYKTLIKDNQTDKDGNLVYLYANNKEEQYSYIEAAKQKGYSVLLMEGQLDTPMVNMLEQKLEKCRFTRVDADIIDRLIVKEDAKKTDLSKEQSDNLTEVFRSQMPQLDKTEFFVEIQALGEQNQPVLITQNEYMRRMKAMSQFQAGMNFYGQMPDSYNIVLNSDHALVKKVLEDAEANTAETLKPILAEIKGQEARLAVLHQEQNKKKPEEITQQEKDDVHNTEKAISDEKAKRNEIISGYAKNNNIVHQLIDLALLQNGMLKGASLDAFLKRSVDMIK
;
A
#
# COMPACT_ATOMS: atom_id res chain seq x y z
N MET A 1 42.69 37.92 -15.98
CA MET A 1 43.25 37.05 -14.93
C MET A 1 42.09 36.43 -14.13
N ALA A 2 42.10 35.13 -13.89
CA ALA A 2 41.10 34.50 -13.04
C ALA A 2 41.38 34.83 -11.58
N GLN A 3 40.41 35.31 -10.86
CA GLN A 3 40.53 35.62 -9.43
C GLN A 3 40.16 34.36 -8.65
N LYS A 4 41.06 33.91 -7.80
CA LYS A 4 40.83 32.73 -6.96
C LYS A 4 40.74 33.16 -5.49
N GLY A 5 39.81 32.55 -4.76
CA GLY A 5 39.61 32.80 -3.35
C GLY A 5 38.79 31.70 -2.72
N ASN A 6 38.70 31.71 -1.41
CA ASN A 6 37.91 30.75 -0.65
C ASN A 6 36.54 31.35 -0.28
N ILE A 7 35.51 30.52 -0.37
CA ILE A 7 34.18 30.89 0.11
C ILE A 7 34.24 30.84 1.64
N GLY A 8 33.84 31.93 2.28
CA GLY A 8 33.84 32.02 3.73
C GLY A 8 32.42 32.04 4.31
N VAL A 9 32.33 31.60 5.55
CA VAL A 9 31.10 31.64 6.31
C VAL A 9 31.33 32.39 7.61
N THR A 10 30.44 33.35 7.92
CA THR A 10 30.52 34.07 9.19
C THR A 10 29.58 33.39 10.21
N THR A 11 30.01 33.33 11.45
CA THR A 11 29.26 32.73 12.56
C THR A 11 27.89 33.37 12.74
N GLU A 12 27.81 34.69 12.54
CA GLU A 12 26.57 35.45 12.69
C GLU A 12 25.47 34.95 11.76
N ASN A 13 25.87 34.41 10.60
CA ASN A 13 24.92 33.97 9.58
C ASN A 13 24.58 32.49 9.68
N ILE A 14 25.47 31.67 10.28
CA ILE A 14 25.28 30.20 10.29
C ILE A 14 24.30 29.72 11.36
N PHE A 15 24.23 30.39 12.53
CA PHE A 15 23.32 29.99 13.60
C PHE A 15 21.84 30.05 13.16
N PRO A 16 21.39 31.12 12.49
CA PRO A 16 20.00 31.13 11.96
C PRO A 16 19.75 30.00 10.95
N VAL A 17 20.77 29.65 10.14
CA VAL A 17 20.65 28.55 9.17
C VAL A 17 20.50 27.22 9.89
N ILE A 18 21.31 26.99 10.93
CA ILE A 18 21.21 25.76 11.74
C ILE A 18 19.82 25.66 12.38
N LYS A 19 19.36 26.74 12.99
CA LYS A 19 18.06 26.76 13.68
C LYS A 19 16.88 26.52 12.74
N LYS A 20 16.96 27.03 11.52
CA LYS A 20 15.80 27.05 10.61
C LYS A 20 15.78 25.93 9.58
N PHE A 21 16.94 25.48 9.11
CA PHE A 21 17.00 24.62 7.94
C PHE A 21 17.64 23.24 8.17
N LEU A 22 18.53 23.12 9.16
CA LEU A 22 19.27 21.88 9.34
C LEU A 22 18.43 20.78 9.98
N TYR A 23 17.55 21.16 10.89
CA TYR A 23 16.72 20.22 11.65
C TYR A 23 15.24 20.60 11.50
N SER A 24 14.45 19.64 11.09
CA SER A 24 13.02 19.87 10.89
C SER A 24 12.25 19.93 12.22
N ASP A 25 12.73 19.24 13.22
CA ASP A 25 12.05 19.14 14.53
C ASP A 25 12.98 19.57 15.66
N HIS A 26 12.47 20.39 16.57
CA HIS A 26 13.24 20.91 17.69
C HIS A 26 13.58 19.85 18.73
N ASP A 27 12.76 18.84 18.89
CA ASP A 27 12.98 17.77 19.87
C ASP A 27 14.22 16.92 19.58
N ILE A 28 14.78 17.06 18.40
CA ILE A 28 16.03 16.37 18.01
C ILE A 28 17.20 16.73 18.93
N PHE A 29 17.14 17.90 19.62
CA PHE A 29 18.25 18.36 20.45
C PHE A 29 18.60 17.37 21.56
N LEU A 30 17.58 16.78 22.19
CA LEU A 30 17.80 15.85 23.30
C LEU A 30 18.51 14.60 22.80
N ARG A 31 18.07 14.07 21.67
CA ARG A 31 18.75 12.94 21.02
C ARG A 31 20.21 13.26 20.74
N GLU A 32 20.48 14.45 20.23
CA GLU A 32 21.85 14.87 19.92
C GLU A 32 22.73 14.97 21.16
N MET A 33 22.19 15.58 22.23
CA MET A 33 22.94 15.74 23.46
C MET A 33 23.20 14.40 24.15
N VAL A 34 22.19 13.53 24.20
CA VAL A 34 22.35 12.19 24.79
C VAL A 34 23.32 11.36 23.93
N SER A 35 23.21 11.45 22.60
CA SER A 35 24.14 10.73 21.73
C SER A 35 25.59 11.17 21.93
N ASN A 36 25.83 12.47 22.10
CA ASN A 36 27.16 12.98 22.39
C ASN A 36 27.71 12.44 23.72
N ALA A 37 26.83 12.37 24.74
CA ALA A 37 27.20 11.82 26.05
C ALA A 37 27.54 10.33 25.95
N VAL A 38 26.74 9.58 25.17
CA VAL A 38 26.98 8.16 24.92
C VAL A 38 28.30 7.98 24.18
N ASP A 39 28.55 8.78 23.16
CA ASP A 39 29.81 8.72 22.38
C ASP A 39 31.02 9.00 23.28
N ALA A 40 30.92 10.01 24.16
CA ALA A 40 32.01 10.32 25.11
C ALA A 40 32.30 9.11 26.01
N THR A 41 31.25 8.42 26.43
CA THR A 41 31.36 7.23 27.27
C THR A 41 31.96 6.06 26.47
N GLN A 42 31.51 5.84 25.26
CA GLN A 42 32.04 4.77 24.41
C GLN A 42 33.53 5.01 24.06
N LYS A 43 33.90 6.26 23.84
CA LYS A 43 35.32 6.63 23.62
C LYS A 43 36.17 6.26 24.83
N LEU A 44 35.67 6.52 26.05
CA LEU A 44 36.36 6.13 27.26
C LEU A 44 36.54 4.61 27.36
N LYS A 45 35.48 3.87 27.08
CA LYS A 45 35.53 2.40 27.10
C LYS A 45 36.52 1.86 26.08
N THR A 46 36.59 2.48 24.91
CA THR A 46 37.55 2.11 23.86
C THR A 46 38.98 2.37 24.33
N LEU A 47 39.25 3.55 24.95
CA LEU A 47 40.56 3.89 25.48
C LEU A 47 40.99 2.88 26.55
N ALA A 48 40.07 2.50 27.42
CA ALA A 48 40.33 1.50 28.47
C ALA A 48 40.67 0.14 27.87
N ALA A 49 39.91 -0.29 26.85
CA ALA A 49 40.12 -1.58 26.18
C ALA A 49 41.46 -1.63 25.44
N GLN A 50 41.94 -0.49 24.93
CA GLN A 50 43.20 -0.39 24.21
C GLN A 50 44.38 -0.12 25.16
N GLY A 51 44.13 0.07 26.45
CA GLY A 51 45.18 0.33 27.41
C GLY A 51 45.62 1.79 27.54
N ASP A 52 44.96 2.71 26.83
CA ASP A 52 45.26 4.14 26.84
C ASP A 52 44.62 4.87 28.02
N PHE A 53 43.70 4.22 28.77
CA PHE A 53 43.16 4.73 30.00
C PHE A 53 43.29 3.63 31.06
N LYS A 54 44.01 3.92 32.13
CA LYS A 54 44.30 2.92 33.16
C LYS A 54 43.51 3.13 34.45
N GLY A 55 42.68 4.17 34.53
CA GLY A 55 41.82 4.42 35.66
C GLY A 55 40.57 3.54 35.67
N GLU A 56 39.81 3.65 36.74
CA GLU A 56 38.55 2.93 36.89
C GLU A 56 37.45 3.64 36.08
N ILE A 57 36.74 2.88 35.25
CA ILE A 57 35.64 3.45 34.46
C ILE A 57 34.47 3.88 35.37
N GLY A 58 34.08 3.03 36.30
CA GLY A 58 33.00 3.34 37.24
C GLY A 58 31.63 3.33 36.57
N ASP A 59 30.71 4.09 37.14
CA ASP A 59 29.33 4.22 36.64
C ASP A 59 29.33 5.07 35.39
N THR A 60 28.89 4.48 34.30
CA THR A 60 28.84 5.14 32.98
C THR A 60 27.44 5.65 32.60
N THR A 61 26.49 5.61 33.55
CA THR A 61 25.12 6.08 33.30
C THR A 61 25.14 7.55 32.88
N VAL A 62 24.46 7.85 31.78
CA VAL A 62 24.19 9.22 31.37
C VAL A 62 22.94 9.68 32.12
N ARG A 63 23.00 10.83 32.75
CA ARG A 63 21.88 11.35 33.54
C ARG A 63 21.31 12.60 32.91
N VAL A 64 19.99 12.63 32.77
CA VAL A 64 19.24 13.80 32.32
C VAL A 64 18.41 14.28 33.48
N SER A 65 18.57 15.53 33.84
CA SER A 65 17.84 16.11 34.98
C SER A 65 17.26 17.46 34.62
N LEU A 66 16.15 17.80 35.26
CA LEU A 66 15.44 19.06 35.03
C LEU A 66 15.34 19.83 36.33
N ASP A 67 15.73 21.09 36.29
CA ASP A 67 15.48 22.02 37.42
C ASP A 67 14.44 23.04 36.95
N GLU A 68 13.19 22.82 37.35
CA GLU A 68 12.08 23.66 36.92
C GLU A 68 12.20 25.10 37.39
N LYS A 69 12.78 25.31 38.59
CA LYS A 69 12.94 26.66 39.16
C LYS A 69 14.00 27.45 38.39
N ALA A 70 15.11 26.82 38.04
CA ALA A 70 16.17 27.45 37.26
C ALA A 70 15.85 27.47 35.77
N GLY A 71 14.90 26.65 35.33
CA GLY A 71 14.56 26.52 33.88
C GLY A 71 15.63 25.83 33.09
N THR A 72 16.37 24.88 33.73
CA THR A 72 17.51 24.21 33.08
C THR A 72 17.26 22.71 32.91
N LEU A 73 17.80 22.19 31.81
CA LEU A 73 17.89 20.76 31.52
C LEU A 73 19.38 20.43 31.47
N THR A 74 19.82 19.43 32.23
CA THR A 74 21.23 19.05 32.29
C THR A 74 21.41 17.62 31.80
N ILE A 75 22.37 17.41 30.91
CA ILE A 75 22.79 16.08 30.45
C ILE A 75 24.22 15.88 30.99
N SER A 76 24.38 14.87 31.84
CA SER A 76 25.65 14.56 32.48
C SER A 76 26.18 13.21 32.06
N ASP A 77 27.46 13.16 31.70
CA ASP A 77 28.14 11.90 31.37
C ASP A 77 29.43 11.77 32.20
N HIS A 78 29.94 10.55 32.26
CA HIS A 78 31.24 10.23 32.88
C HIS A 78 32.18 9.67 31.82
N GLY A 79 32.11 10.23 30.60
CA GLY A 79 32.96 9.86 29.49
C GLY A 79 34.33 10.54 29.54
N ILE A 80 34.92 10.73 28.37
CA ILE A 80 36.29 11.25 28.27
C ILE A 80 36.44 12.69 28.74
N GLY A 81 35.41 13.49 28.76
CA GLY A 81 35.48 14.91 29.07
C GLY A 81 36.31 15.65 28.00
N MET A 82 36.61 16.91 28.29
CA MET A 82 37.40 17.77 27.37
C MET A 82 38.36 18.66 28.16
N THR A 83 39.55 18.88 27.58
CA THR A 83 40.46 19.94 28.05
C THR A 83 40.01 21.26 27.40
N GLU A 84 40.59 22.38 27.90
CA GLU A 84 40.33 23.70 27.31
C GLU A 84 40.68 23.73 25.82
N GLU A 85 41.81 23.12 25.48
CA GLU A 85 42.24 23.03 24.07
C GLU A 85 41.30 22.25 23.20
N GLU A 86 40.73 21.17 23.75
CA GLU A 86 39.75 20.34 23.03
C GLU A 86 38.44 21.09 22.83
N ILE A 87 38.01 21.89 23.83
CA ILE A 87 36.84 22.74 23.65
C ILE A 87 37.04 23.72 22.51
N ASP A 88 38.21 24.36 22.48
CA ASP A 88 38.53 25.32 21.41
C ASP A 88 38.51 24.65 20.04
N LYS A 89 39.01 23.43 19.97
CA LYS A 89 39.07 22.68 18.71
C LYS A 89 37.72 22.12 18.27
N TYR A 90 36.97 21.56 19.20
CA TYR A 90 35.78 20.76 18.85
C TYR A 90 34.43 21.46 19.12
N ILE A 91 34.38 22.42 20.04
CA ILE A 91 33.14 23.14 20.35
C ILE A 91 33.14 24.53 19.70
N ASN A 92 34.27 25.24 19.76
CA ASN A 92 34.33 26.59 19.22
C ASN A 92 34.40 26.64 17.69
N GLN A 93 34.52 25.49 17.02
CA GLN A 93 34.62 25.42 15.56
C GLN A 93 33.43 24.59 15.04
N ILE A 94 32.54 25.29 14.34
CA ILE A 94 31.30 24.65 13.78
C ILE A 94 31.69 23.64 12.69
N ALA A 95 31.02 22.49 12.71
CA ALA A 95 31.25 21.40 11.76
C ALA A 95 32.59 20.72 11.88
N PHE A 96 33.22 20.84 13.02
CA PHE A 96 34.49 20.16 13.32
C PHE A 96 34.23 19.13 14.45
N SER A 97 34.52 17.86 14.18
CA SER A 97 34.23 16.78 15.12
C SER A 97 35.49 16.04 15.51
N GLY A 98 35.63 15.73 16.79
CA GLY A 98 36.68 14.85 17.29
C GLY A 98 36.51 13.40 16.86
N VAL A 99 35.36 13.05 16.28
CA VAL A 99 35.12 11.69 15.81
C VAL A 99 36.13 11.26 14.74
N THR A 100 36.45 12.15 13.80
CA THR A 100 37.43 11.83 12.73
C THR A 100 38.78 11.44 13.31
N ASP A 101 39.32 12.26 14.24
CA ASP A 101 40.59 11.97 14.89
C ASP A 101 40.53 10.64 15.67
N PHE A 102 39.40 10.38 16.35
CA PHE A 102 39.22 9.16 17.12
C PHE A 102 39.13 7.93 16.22
N LEU A 103 38.37 8.02 15.13
CA LEU A 103 38.18 6.90 14.18
C LEU A 103 39.49 6.53 13.49
N ASP A 104 40.32 7.51 13.17
CA ASP A 104 41.62 7.24 12.55
C ASP A 104 42.54 6.43 13.47
N LYS A 105 42.43 6.67 14.77
CA LYS A 105 43.25 5.97 15.77
C LYS A 105 42.67 4.60 16.20
N TYR A 106 41.35 4.47 16.27
CA TYR A 106 40.68 3.30 16.80
C TYR A 106 39.64 2.72 15.81
N LYS A 107 40.13 2.32 14.65
CA LYS A 107 39.26 1.85 13.53
C LYS A 107 38.34 0.66 13.86
N GLU A 108 38.81 -0.22 14.74
CA GLU A 108 38.06 -1.43 15.09
C GLU A 108 36.76 -1.13 15.83
N ASN A 109 36.66 0.05 16.45
CA ASN A 109 35.49 0.44 17.26
C ASN A 109 34.72 1.58 16.60
N ALA A 110 34.94 1.82 15.31
CA ALA A 110 34.32 2.93 14.59
C ALA A 110 32.79 2.87 14.61
N ASN A 111 32.22 1.68 14.54
CA ASN A 111 30.77 1.50 14.46
C ASN A 111 30.05 1.80 15.78
N ALA A 112 30.78 1.93 16.89
CA ALA A 112 30.16 2.25 18.18
C ALA A 112 29.92 3.75 18.36
N ILE A 113 30.46 4.59 17.47
CA ILE A 113 30.35 6.06 17.59
C ILE A 113 29.15 6.54 16.74
N ILE A 114 28.31 7.32 17.36
CA ILE A 114 27.04 7.76 16.76
C ILE A 114 27.21 9.02 15.90
N GLY A 115 27.90 10.04 16.41
CA GLY A 115 28.00 11.33 15.76
C GLY A 115 29.14 11.43 14.77
N HIS A 116 28.88 11.99 13.59
CA HIS A 116 29.87 12.07 12.53
C HIS A 116 30.10 13.46 11.93
N PHE A 117 29.23 14.42 12.21
CA PHE A 117 29.24 15.67 11.42
C PHE A 117 29.69 16.93 12.19
N GLY A 118 29.85 16.85 13.50
CA GLY A 118 30.31 18.01 14.29
C GLY A 118 29.29 19.13 14.42
N LEU A 119 28.02 18.86 14.14
CA LEU A 119 26.96 19.85 14.20
C LEU A 119 25.95 19.56 15.30
N GLY A 120 25.93 18.35 15.83
CA GLY A 120 24.90 17.90 16.78
C GLY A 120 24.80 18.77 18.02
N PHE A 121 25.93 19.17 18.56
CA PHE A 121 25.98 20.01 19.76
C PHE A 121 25.17 21.30 19.57
N TYR A 122 25.28 21.91 18.39
CA TYR A 122 24.63 23.20 18.13
C TYR A 122 23.09 23.10 18.03
N SER A 123 22.55 21.90 17.93
CA SER A 123 21.10 21.70 17.99
C SER A 123 20.52 22.16 19.35
N SER A 124 21.37 22.21 20.40
CA SER A 124 20.98 22.70 21.71
C SER A 124 20.46 24.13 21.67
N PHE A 125 20.98 24.95 20.77
CA PHE A 125 20.56 26.35 20.62
C PHE A 125 19.18 26.51 19.97
N MET A 126 18.61 25.42 19.46
CA MET A 126 17.24 25.42 18.94
C MET A 126 16.23 25.61 20.10
N VAL A 127 16.56 25.13 21.30
CA VAL A 127 15.66 25.16 22.45
C VAL A 127 16.21 25.93 23.63
N ALA A 128 17.48 26.30 23.63
CA ALA A 128 18.15 26.95 24.76
C ALA A 128 18.54 28.39 24.42
N SER A 129 18.31 29.30 25.37
CA SER A 129 18.76 30.69 25.25
C SER A 129 20.23 30.82 25.71
N LYS A 130 20.72 29.84 26.43
CA LYS A 130 22.11 29.80 26.92
C LYS A 130 22.52 28.34 27.12
N VAL A 131 23.73 27.98 26.76
CA VAL A 131 24.28 26.64 26.97
C VAL A 131 25.58 26.77 27.75
N GLU A 132 25.73 25.94 28.80
CA GLU A 132 26.95 25.85 29.58
C GLU A 132 27.51 24.43 29.51
N ILE A 133 28.83 24.29 29.44
CA ILE A 133 29.53 23.00 29.50
C ILE A 133 30.48 23.07 30.69
N ILE A 134 30.33 22.18 31.67
CA ILE A 134 31.28 22.00 32.74
C ILE A 134 31.92 20.62 32.54
N THR A 135 33.24 20.59 32.26
CA THR A 135 33.89 19.36 31.81
C THR A 135 35.27 19.18 32.44
N LYS A 136 35.64 17.91 32.65
CA LYS A 136 36.95 17.51 33.12
C LYS A 136 37.41 16.30 32.30
N SER A 137 38.57 16.42 31.67
CA SER A 137 39.14 15.37 30.82
C SER A 137 39.59 14.16 31.65
N TYR A 138 39.59 12.98 31.02
CA TYR A 138 40.16 11.75 31.58
C TYR A 138 41.68 11.83 31.72
N LYS A 139 42.32 12.77 31.01
CA LYS A 139 43.79 12.90 31.03
C LYS A 139 44.27 13.32 32.42
N GLU A 140 45.34 12.68 32.88
CA GLU A 140 45.92 12.98 34.22
C GLU A 140 46.31 14.44 34.32
N GLY A 141 46.00 15.06 35.46
CA GLY A 141 46.39 16.46 35.69
C GLY A 141 45.49 17.48 35.04
N SER A 142 44.43 17.04 34.35
CA SER A 142 43.50 17.97 33.70
C SER A 142 42.71 18.77 34.71
N LYS A 143 42.50 20.05 34.40
CA LYS A 143 41.64 20.94 35.20
C LYS A 143 40.23 20.96 34.65
N ALA A 144 39.26 21.13 35.52
CA ALA A 144 37.89 21.33 35.08
C ALA A 144 37.69 22.74 34.52
N VAL A 145 36.92 22.87 33.49
CA VAL A 145 36.66 24.18 32.86
C VAL A 145 35.16 24.32 32.58
N LYS A 146 34.72 25.58 32.55
CA LYS A 146 33.31 25.93 32.25
C LYS A 146 33.30 26.80 30.99
N TRP A 147 32.55 26.34 30.00
CA TRP A 147 32.30 27.07 28.75
C TRP A 147 30.85 27.53 28.76
N SER A 148 30.60 28.74 28.23
CA SER A 148 29.23 29.22 28.10
C SER A 148 29.07 30.07 26.86
N CYS A 149 27.85 30.02 26.29
CA CYS A 149 27.47 30.74 25.08
C CYS A 149 25.96 30.98 25.09
N ASP A 150 25.57 32.19 24.70
CA ASP A 150 24.17 32.58 24.64
C ASP A 150 23.56 32.49 23.23
N GLY A 151 24.25 31.81 22.31
CA GLY A 151 23.80 31.69 20.93
C GLY A 151 24.29 32.78 20.00
N SER A 152 24.99 33.80 20.56
CA SER A 152 25.73 34.76 19.77
C SER A 152 27.11 34.14 19.38
N PRO A 153 27.88 34.75 18.51
CA PRO A 153 29.18 34.22 18.16
C PRO A 153 30.19 34.20 19.30
N ALA A 154 29.90 34.89 20.42
CA ALA A 154 30.82 35.02 21.54
C ALA A 154 30.63 33.88 22.54
N PHE A 155 31.74 33.41 23.10
CA PHE A 155 31.73 32.41 24.16
C PHE A 155 32.64 32.88 25.31
N GLU A 156 32.47 32.25 26.48
CA GLU A 156 33.36 32.49 27.65
C GLU A 156 33.86 31.14 28.14
N ILE A 157 35.13 31.09 28.54
CA ILE A 157 35.75 29.94 29.21
C ILE A 157 36.35 30.43 30.53
N GLU A 158 36.09 29.68 31.63
CA GLU A 158 36.67 29.97 32.91
C GLU A 158 36.97 28.67 33.67
N ASP A 159 37.77 28.74 34.70
CA ASP A 159 38.07 27.60 35.56
C ASP A 159 36.76 27.18 36.27
N ALA A 160 36.64 25.89 36.54
CA ALA A 160 35.49 25.34 37.24
C ALA A 160 35.90 24.29 38.26
N ASP A 161 34.98 23.98 39.15
CA ASP A 161 35.13 22.90 40.11
C ASP A 161 34.28 21.70 39.66
N LYS A 162 34.98 20.62 39.31
CA LYS A 162 34.35 19.36 38.98
C LYS A 162 35.26 18.24 39.41
N ALA A 163 34.80 17.44 40.38
CA ALA A 163 35.61 16.38 41.00
C ALA A 163 35.80 15.19 40.03
N GLU A 164 34.78 14.85 39.33
CA GLU A 164 34.77 13.64 38.48
C GLU A 164 34.97 13.97 36.99
N ARG A 165 35.58 13.04 36.29
CA ARG A 165 35.73 13.08 34.83
C ARG A 165 34.36 13.13 34.15
N GLY A 166 34.30 13.73 32.97
CA GLY A 166 33.11 13.78 32.16
C GLY A 166 32.61 15.19 31.91
N SER A 167 31.40 15.31 31.40
CA SER A 167 30.84 16.61 31.05
C SER A 167 29.40 16.73 31.54
N ASP A 168 29.07 17.94 32.00
CA ASP A 168 27.70 18.36 32.29
C ASP A 168 27.35 19.43 31.26
N ILE A 169 26.32 19.17 30.44
CA ILE A 169 25.83 20.14 29.50
C ILE A 169 24.52 20.69 30.02
N ILE A 170 24.52 21.99 30.35
CA ILE A 170 23.41 22.66 30.97
C ILE A 170 22.72 23.55 29.97
N LEU A 171 21.46 23.23 29.63
CA LEU A 171 20.64 24.00 28.70
C LEU A 171 19.68 24.88 29.50
N HIS A 172 19.82 26.20 29.35
CA HIS A 172 18.84 27.16 29.86
C HIS A 172 17.71 27.25 28.85
N ILE A 173 16.63 26.52 29.08
CA ILE A 173 15.54 26.35 28.10
C ILE A 173 14.86 27.70 27.84
N ALA A 174 14.72 28.05 26.57
CA ALA A 174 14.03 29.26 26.14
C ALA A 174 12.53 29.19 26.50
N ASP A 175 11.93 30.35 26.76
CA ASP A 175 10.54 30.41 27.23
C ASP A 175 9.54 29.75 26.28
N ASP A 176 9.81 29.80 24.97
CA ASP A 176 8.93 29.22 23.96
C ASP A 176 9.18 27.72 23.71
N CYS A 177 10.09 27.10 24.47
CA CYS A 177 10.50 25.71 24.25
C CYS A 177 10.34 24.83 25.50
N LYS A 178 9.59 25.25 26.49
CA LYS A 178 9.51 24.54 27.79
C LYS A 178 8.82 23.18 27.73
N GLU A 179 8.13 22.88 26.62
CA GLU A 179 7.46 21.59 26.44
C GLU A 179 8.39 20.45 25.99
N PHE A 180 9.63 20.72 25.63
CA PHE A 180 10.52 19.71 25.03
C PHE A 180 11.26 18.85 26.06
N LEU A 181 10.53 17.97 26.74
CA LEU A 181 11.08 16.94 27.65
C LEU A 181 10.71 15.57 27.10
N GLN A 182 11.56 15.02 26.19
CA GLN A 182 11.27 13.78 25.48
C GLN A 182 12.28 12.69 25.84
N LYS A 183 11.85 11.48 25.80
CA LYS A 183 12.70 10.32 26.11
C LYS A 183 13.47 9.84 24.89
N UNK A 184 14.88 9.37 25.01
CA UNK A 184 15.64 8.82 23.90
C UNK A 184 16.40 7.59 24.27
N UNK A 185 16.93 6.83 23.52
CA UNK A 185 17.68 5.62 23.76
C UNK A 185 18.97 5.56 23.05
N UNK A 186 19.98 4.95 23.81
CA UNK A 186 21.31 4.65 23.37
C UNK A 186 21.89 3.43 24.04
N UNK A 187 23.07 2.91 23.85
CA UNK A 187 23.71 1.74 24.44
C UNK A 187 24.37 1.96 25.77
N VAL A 188 24.30 3.01 26.26
CA VAL A 188 24.74 3.37 27.60
C VAL A 188 23.49 3.73 28.41
N PRO A 189 23.38 3.27 29.68
CA PRO A 189 22.18 3.61 30.47
C PRO A 189 21.98 5.12 30.57
N VAL A 190 20.76 5.58 30.34
CA VAL A 190 20.36 6.97 30.43
C VAL A 190 19.30 7.08 31.53
N ALA A 191 19.55 7.88 32.55
CA ALA A 191 18.61 8.12 33.65
C ALA A 191 17.95 9.48 33.45
N PHE A 192 16.62 9.52 33.57
CA PHE A 192 15.86 10.77 33.58
C PHE A 192 15.19 10.87 34.94
N GLY A 193 15.85 11.60 35.87
CA GLY A 193 15.40 11.72 37.24
C GLY A 193 15.43 10.38 37.98
N LYS A 194 14.60 10.29 38.97
CA LYS A 194 14.48 9.10 39.83
C LYS A 194 13.14 8.40 39.57
N LYS A 195 13.08 7.10 39.83
CA LYS A 195 11.82 6.35 39.77
C LYS A 195 10.85 6.88 40.84
N THR A 196 9.56 6.87 40.48
CA THR A 196 8.51 7.23 41.43
C THR A 196 7.70 6.00 41.79
N GLU A 197 7.14 5.99 43.04
CA GLU A 197 6.23 4.97 43.51
C GLU A 197 4.94 5.63 43.96
N TRP A 198 3.82 4.93 43.80
CA TRP A 198 2.53 5.41 44.30
C TRP A 198 2.39 5.04 45.78
N LYS A 199 2.38 6.03 46.63
CA LYS A 199 2.22 5.85 48.09
C LYS A 199 1.25 6.90 48.64
N ASP A 200 0.27 6.46 49.44
CA ASP A 200 -0.66 7.33 50.14
C ASP A 200 -1.32 8.38 49.22
N GLY A 201 -1.73 7.94 48.01
CA GLY A 201 -2.47 8.80 47.10
C GLY A 201 -1.65 9.78 46.27
N LYS A 202 -0.33 9.64 46.27
CA LYS A 202 0.57 10.51 45.49
C LYS A 202 1.81 9.75 45.01
N ASN A 203 2.47 10.31 43.98
CA ASN A 203 3.74 9.78 43.49
C ASN A 203 4.89 10.31 44.35
N VAL A 204 5.71 9.40 44.86
CA VAL A 204 6.87 9.73 45.71
C VAL A 204 8.15 9.30 45.00
N GLU A 205 9.13 10.19 44.94
CA GLU A 205 10.42 9.92 44.29
C GLU A 205 11.24 8.93 45.15
N THR A 206 11.82 7.92 44.52
CA THR A 206 12.68 6.93 45.16
C THR A 206 14.14 7.32 44.98
N ASP A 207 15.06 6.57 45.63
CA ASP A 207 16.50 6.74 45.44
C ASP A 207 17.04 6.07 44.17
N GLU A 208 16.20 5.32 43.47
CA GLU A 208 16.59 4.57 42.28
C GLU A 208 16.51 5.42 41.00
N ASP A 209 17.57 5.38 40.18
CA ASP A 209 17.56 6.07 38.88
C ASP A 209 16.46 5.51 37.96
N ASN A 210 15.76 6.39 37.25
CA ASN A 210 14.78 6.01 36.27
C ASN A 210 15.49 5.85 34.92
N ILE A 211 15.93 4.62 34.64
CA ILE A 211 16.63 4.31 33.37
C ILE A 211 15.58 4.21 32.26
N ILE A 212 15.64 5.11 31.31
CA ILE A 212 14.60 5.26 30.28
C ILE A 212 14.90 4.53 28.96
N ASN A 213 16.12 4.05 28.77
CA ASN A 213 16.48 3.34 27.54
C ASN A 213 16.80 1.88 27.80
N ASN A 214 16.70 1.07 26.76
CA ASN A 214 17.09 -0.34 26.78
C ASN A 214 18.52 -0.43 26.29
N VAL A 215 19.45 -0.81 27.16
CA VAL A 215 20.87 -0.88 26.80
C VAL A 215 21.23 -2.18 26.07
N GLU A 216 20.31 -3.13 26.02
CA GLU A 216 20.50 -4.39 25.29
C GLU A 216 19.28 -4.63 24.39
N PRO A 217 19.12 -3.82 23.33
CA PRO A 217 17.97 -4.00 22.46
C PRO A 217 17.93 -5.40 21.85
N LEU A 218 16.74 -5.98 21.79
CA LEU A 218 16.59 -7.37 21.33
C LEU A 218 17.19 -7.59 19.95
N TRP A 219 17.08 -6.61 19.05
CA TRP A 219 17.55 -6.77 17.67
C TRP A 219 19.08 -6.87 17.55
N THR A 220 19.82 -6.47 18.57
CA THR A 220 21.28 -6.59 18.57
C THR A 220 21.77 -7.94 19.06
N LYS A 221 20.90 -8.73 19.66
CA LYS A 221 21.27 -10.04 20.21
C LYS A 221 21.39 -11.07 19.07
N THR A 222 22.22 -12.09 19.29
CA THR A 222 22.39 -13.16 18.32
C THR A 222 21.07 -13.95 18.19
N PRO A 223 20.55 -14.14 16.97
CA PRO A 223 19.24 -14.82 16.80
C PRO A 223 19.14 -16.19 17.46
N SER A 224 20.24 -16.98 17.48
CA SER A 224 20.24 -18.33 18.06
C SER A 224 20.00 -18.32 19.59
N THR A 225 20.19 -17.19 20.24
CA THR A 225 19.96 -17.07 21.71
C THR A 225 18.52 -16.72 22.06
N LEU A 226 17.68 -16.44 21.07
CA LEU A 226 16.32 -15.94 21.26
C LEU A 226 15.28 -17.02 20.96
N LYS A 227 14.17 -16.98 21.71
CA LYS A 227 13.02 -17.87 21.54
C LYS A 227 11.86 -17.09 20.94
N ASP A 228 10.87 -17.78 20.38
CA ASP A 228 9.68 -17.16 19.82
C ASP A 228 8.99 -16.21 20.80
N GLU A 229 8.97 -16.59 22.08
CA GLU A 229 8.36 -15.74 23.11
C GLU A 229 9.07 -14.40 23.25
N ASP A 230 10.40 -14.38 23.10
CA ASP A 230 11.18 -13.14 23.18
C ASP A 230 10.77 -12.18 22.06
N TYR A 231 10.61 -12.70 20.84
CA TYR A 231 10.19 -11.90 19.68
C TYR A 231 8.77 -11.36 19.85
N LYS A 232 7.85 -12.18 20.32
CA LYS A 232 6.46 -11.76 20.55
C LYS A 232 6.37 -10.71 21.65
N LYS A 233 7.13 -10.89 22.74
CA LYS A 233 7.16 -9.93 23.85
C LYS A 233 7.68 -8.57 23.35
N PHE A 234 8.75 -8.58 22.55
CA PHE A 234 9.30 -7.36 21.99
C PHE A 234 8.29 -6.68 21.07
N TYR A 235 7.58 -7.46 20.24
CA TYR A 235 6.54 -6.92 19.35
C TYR A 235 5.48 -6.18 20.16
N HIS A 236 5.02 -6.76 21.27
CA HIS A 236 4.00 -6.15 22.11
C HIS A 236 4.53 -4.97 22.92
N THR A 237 5.85 -4.92 23.14
CA THR A 237 6.48 -3.74 23.73
C THR A 237 6.42 -2.56 22.76
N LEU A 238 6.65 -2.82 21.49
CA LEU A 238 6.58 -1.78 20.43
C LEU A 238 5.14 -1.41 20.09
N TYR A 239 4.26 -2.39 20.05
CA TYR A 239 2.87 -2.23 19.58
C TYR A 239 1.90 -2.89 20.56
N PRO A 240 1.63 -2.26 21.72
CA PRO A 240 0.87 -2.91 22.79
C PRO A 240 -0.55 -3.33 22.44
N MET A 241 -1.17 -2.66 21.45
CA MET A 241 -2.57 -2.89 21.10
C MET A 241 -2.75 -3.83 19.91
N GLN A 242 -1.68 -4.42 19.39
CA GLN A 242 -1.75 -5.29 18.22
C GLN A 242 -1.86 -6.76 18.62
N ASP A 243 -2.47 -7.56 17.75
CA ASP A 243 -2.45 -9.03 17.87
C ASP A 243 -1.04 -9.55 17.63
N ASP A 244 -0.77 -10.81 18.01
CA ASP A 244 0.51 -11.45 17.73
C ASP A 244 0.85 -11.33 16.24
N PRO A 245 2.13 -11.12 15.90
CA PRO A 245 2.53 -11.10 14.50
C PRO A 245 2.44 -12.50 13.89
N LEU A 246 2.34 -12.57 12.57
CA LEU A 246 2.31 -13.85 11.86
C LEU A 246 3.65 -14.58 11.99
N PHE A 247 4.74 -13.87 11.79
CA PHE A 247 6.12 -14.32 11.94
C PHE A 247 7.04 -13.11 11.82
N TRP A 248 8.35 -13.36 11.89
CA TRP A 248 9.36 -12.28 11.91
C TRP A 248 10.61 -12.71 11.19
N ILE A 249 11.44 -11.70 10.88
CA ILE A 249 12.78 -11.86 10.33
C ILE A 249 13.73 -11.12 11.25
N HIS A 250 14.72 -11.82 11.81
CA HIS A 250 15.78 -11.19 12.57
C HIS A 250 16.96 -10.92 11.64
N LEU A 251 17.22 -9.65 11.36
CA LEU A 251 18.33 -9.22 10.52
C LEU A 251 19.59 -9.13 11.36
N ASN A 252 20.66 -9.79 10.92
CA ASN A 252 21.95 -9.75 11.62
C ASN A 252 23.04 -9.98 10.59
N VAL A 253 23.49 -8.88 9.97
CA VAL A 253 24.37 -8.89 8.81
C VAL A 253 25.60 -8.03 9.08
N ASP A 254 26.78 -8.56 8.79
CA ASP A 254 28.05 -7.84 8.93
C ASP A 254 28.61 -7.38 7.60
N PHE A 255 28.22 -8.02 6.53
CA PHE A 255 28.78 -7.75 5.20
C PHE A 255 27.67 -7.93 4.15
N PRO A 256 27.58 -7.06 3.14
CA PRO A 256 28.50 -5.98 2.75
C PRO A 256 28.32 -4.68 3.54
N PHE A 257 27.38 -4.62 4.46
CA PHE A 257 27.17 -3.51 5.36
C PHE A 257 26.67 -4.07 6.69
N ASN A 258 26.76 -3.28 7.74
CA ASN A 258 26.27 -3.66 9.04
C ASN A 258 24.78 -3.37 9.13
N LEU A 259 23.99 -4.39 9.43
CA LEU A 259 22.54 -4.26 9.51
C LEU A 259 22.02 -5.21 10.57
N THR A 260 21.30 -4.66 11.54
CA THR A 260 20.55 -5.46 12.51
C THR A 260 19.10 -4.97 12.52
N GLY A 261 18.23 -5.78 13.09
CA GLY A 261 16.83 -5.40 13.18
C GLY A 261 15.93 -6.60 13.26
N ILE A 262 14.68 -6.35 13.57
CA ILE A 262 13.63 -7.37 13.56
C ILE A 262 12.46 -6.80 12.80
N LEU A 263 12.07 -7.46 11.72
CA LEU A 263 10.90 -7.09 10.94
C LEU A 263 9.79 -8.10 11.22
N TYR A 264 8.59 -7.59 11.46
CA TYR A 264 7.42 -8.40 11.78
C TYR A 264 6.39 -8.31 10.67
N PHE A 265 5.75 -9.42 10.37
CA PHE A 265 4.61 -9.47 9.46
C PHE A 265 3.33 -9.37 10.31
N PRO A 266 2.66 -8.22 10.31
CA PRO A 266 1.43 -8.08 11.09
C PRO A 266 0.26 -8.74 10.38
N ARG A 267 -0.83 -8.97 11.11
CA ARG A 267 -2.09 -9.42 10.53
C ARG A 267 -2.80 -8.21 9.90
N ILE A 268 -2.86 -8.20 8.57
CA ILE A 268 -3.48 -7.08 7.83
C ILE A 268 -4.91 -7.49 7.46
N LYS A 269 -5.89 -7.03 8.23
CA LYS A 269 -7.27 -7.48 8.07
C LYS A 269 -8.18 -6.53 7.30
N SER A 270 -7.98 -5.22 7.36
CA SER A 270 -8.99 -4.31 6.82
C SER A 270 -8.48 -3.18 5.92
N SER A 271 -7.40 -2.52 6.27
CA SER A 271 -6.96 -1.35 5.50
C SER A 271 -5.44 -1.26 5.45
N ILE A 272 -4.92 -1.05 4.24
CA ILE A 272 -3.48 -0.82 4.03
C ILE A 272 -3.04 0.42 4.80
N ASP A 273 -3.84 1.48 4.78
CA ASP A 273 -3.47 2.78 5.35
C ASP A 273 -3.28 2.73 6.87
N MET A 274 -4.05 1.89 7.56
CA MET A 274 -3.97 1.78 9.02
C MET A 274 -2.71 1.08 9.51
N GLN A 275 -2.01 0.35 8.60
CA GLN A 275 -0.86 -0.47 8.97
C GLN A 275 0.48 0.16 8.61
N ARG A 276 0.47 1.29 7.90
CA ARG A 276 1.70 1.93 7.40
C ARG A 276 2.50 2.61 8.52
N ASN A 277 3.79 2.79 8.26
CA ASN A 277 4.70 3.62 9.06
C ASN A 277 4.91 3.10 10.49
N LYS A 278 4.97 1.77 10.63
CA LYS A 278 5.27 1.15 11.92
C LYS A 278 6.72 0.67 12.02
N ILE A 279 7.52 0.83 10.96
CA ILE A 279 8.95 0.53 10.99
C ILE A 279 9.69 1.71 11.61
N GLN A 280 10.59 1.42 12.53
CA GLN A 280 11.43 2.42 13.20
C GLN A 280 12.86 2.26 12.69
N LEU A 281 13.44 3.35 12.16
CA LEU A 281 14.83 3.38 11.71
C LEU A 281 15.73 3.85 12.85
N TYR A 282 16.83 3.14 13.04
CA TYR A 282 17.85 3.45 14.05
C TYR A 282 19.23 3.54 13.40
N CYS A 283 20.11 4.30 14.03
CA CYS A 283 21.53 4.34 13.72
C CYS A 283 22.31 4.08 15.00
N ASN A 284 23.04 2.95 15.05
CA ASN A 284 23.76 2.54 16.26
C ASN A 284 22.85 2.59 17.50
N GLN A 285 21.65 2.05 17.37
CA GLN A 285 20.67 1.92 18.46
C GLN A 285 20.08 3.24 18.90
N VAL A 286 20.27 4.32 18.12
CA VAL A 286 19.66 5.62 18.35
C VAL A 286 18.53 5.83 17.33
N PHE A 287 17.36 6.16 17.80
CA PHE A 287 16.18 6.36 16.95
C PHE A 287 16.42 7.51 15.94
N VAL A 288 16.15 7.26 14.67
CA VAL A 288 16.25 8.25 13.60
C VAL A 288 14.87 8.76 13.20
N THR A 289 13.99 7.86 12.76
CA THR A 289 12.64 8.23 12.32
C THR A 289 11.74 7.00 12.26
N ASP A 290 10.44 7.23 12.45
CA ASP A 290 9.41 6.23 12.16
C ASP A 290 8.61 6.58 10.91
N GLN A 291 8.98 7.67 10.22
CA GLN A 291 8.31 8.09 9.00
C GLN A 291 9.12 7.61 7.79
N VAL A 292 8.88 6.37 7.43
CA VAL A 292 9.67 5.69 6.38
C VAL A 292 9.08 5.83 4.99
N GLU A 293 7.94 6.48 4.87
CA GLU A 293 7.29 6.72 3.57
C GLU A 293 8.23 7.47 2.63
N GLY A 294 8.46 6.89 1.44
CA GLY A 294 9.38 7.44 0.46
C GLY A 294 10.86 7.12 0.73
N ILE A 295 11.17 6.53 1.89
CA ILE A 295 12.55 6.14 2.23
C ILE A 295 12.77 4.68 1.83
N VAL A 296 11.81 3.81 2.15
CA VAL A 296 11.82 2.41 1.74
C VAL A 296 10.69 2.19 0.73
N PRO A 297 10.74 1.12 -0.09
CA PRO A 297 9.61 0.81 -0.98
C PRO A 297 8.28 0.74 -0.22
N GLU A 298 7.21 1.23 -0.83
CA GLU A 298 5.91 1.32 -0.15
C GLU A 298 5.43 0.01 0.45
N PHE A 299 5.65 -1.13 -0.23
CA PHE A 299 5.16 -2.38 0.30
C PHE A 299 5.88 -2.79 1.59
N LEU A 300 7.15 -2.39 1.78
CA LEU A 300 7.86 -2.65 3.04
C LEU A 300 7.28 -1.84 4.20
N THR A 301 6.60 -0.73 3.92
CA THR A 301 5.97 0.07 4.99
C THR A 301 4.81 -0.66 5.66
N LEU A 302 4.32 -1.75 5.06
CA LEU A 302 3.29 -2.59 5.67
C LEU A 302 3.85 -3.51 6.76
N LEU A 303 5.17 -3.68 6.82
CA LEU A 303 5.82 -4.42 7.90
C LEU A 303 5.95 -3.55 9.14
N HIS A 304 6.09 -4.20 10.29
CA HIS A 304 6.37 -3.54 11.56
C HIS A 304 7.78 -3.90 12.00
N GLY A 305 8.36 -3.14 12.92
CA GLY A 305 9.62 -3.51 13.55
C GLY A 305 10.69 -2.44 13.52
N VAL A 306 11.94 -2.90 13.54
CA VAL A 306 13.12 -2.04 13.71
C VAL A 306 14.16 -2.39 12.64
N ILE A 307 14.75 -1.36 12.04
CA ILE A 307 15.92 -1.46 11.17
C ILE A 307 17.01 -0.58 11.79
N ASP A 308 18.20 -1.14 12.00
CA ASP A 308 19.31 -0.46 12.65
C ASP A 308 20.58 -0.69 11.85
N SER A 309 21.24 0.40 11.48
CA SER A 309 22.53 0.33 10.78
C SER A 309 23.34 1.57 11.06
N PRO A 310 24.67 1.43 11.31
CA PRO A 310 25.53 2.61 11.42
C PRO A 310 25.66 3.37 10.10
N ASP A 311 25.25 2.76 8.99
CA ASP A 311 25.28 3.41 7.67
C ASP A 311 24.04 4.27 7.40
N ILE A 312 23.01 4.22 8.29
CA ILE A 312 21.86 5.11 8.21
C ILE A 312 22.29 6.49 8.72
N PRO A 313 22.19 7.55 7.92
CA PRO A 313 22.60 8.87 8.40
C PRO A 313 21.76 9.36 9.57
N LEU A 314 22.41 9.90 10.56
CA LEU A 314 21.79 10.55 11.72
C LEU A 314 21.77 12.05 11.45
N ASN A 315 20.76 12.75 11.95
CA ASN A 315 20.71 14.21 11.92
C ASN A 315 20.58 14.82 10.53
N VAL A 316 19.89 14.12 9.64
CA VAL A 316 19.66 14.61 8.27
C VAL A 316 18.16 14.62 7.97
N SER A 317 17.81 15.39 6.95
CA SER A 317 16.42 15.53 6.55
C SER A 317 15.88 14.22 5.92
N ARG A 318 14.56 14.11 5.91
CA ARG A 318 13.88 13.00 5.23
C ARG A 318 14.30 12.93 3.74
N SER A 319 14.42 14.09 3.10
CA SER A 319 14.84 14.16 1.69
C SER A 319 16.21 13.53 1.48
N TYR A 320 17.11 13.77 2.40
CA TYR A 320 18.44 13.17 2.33
C TYR A 320 18.36 11.66 2.47
N LEU A 321 17.56 11.16 3.44
CA LEU A 321 17.40 9.71 3.62
C LEU A 321 16.84 9.06 2.37
N GLN A 322 15.88 9.70 1.71
CA GLN A 322 15.27 9.18 0.48
C GLN A 322 16.26 9.04 -0.66
N SER A 323 17.27 9.90 -0.71
CA SER A 323 18.26 9.89 -1.79
C SER A 323 19.55 9.16 -1.44
N ASP A 324 19.74 8.78 -0.17
CA ASP A 324 20.98 8.18 0.30
C ASP A 324 21.21 6.80 -0.32
N SER A 325 22.40 6.58 -0.87
CA SER A 325 22.71 5.32 -1.55
C SER A 325 22.81 4.13 -0.59
N ASN A 326 23.25 4.35 0.63
CA ASN A 326 23.33 3.28 1.64
C ASN A 326 21.93 2.85 2.07
N VAL A 327 21.01 3.80 2.26
CA VAL A 327 19.63 3.50 2.59
C VAL A 327 18.97 2.69 1.47
N LYS A 328 19.25 3.05 0.22
CA LYS A 328 18.72 2.29 -0.94
C LYS A 328 19.27 0.87 -0.99
N LYS A 329 20.57 0.68 -0.72
CA LYS A 329 21.17 -0.65 -0.68
C LYS A 329 20.57 -1.51 0.43
N ILE A 330 20.34 -0.92 1.60
CA ILE A 330 19.71 -1.60 2.73
C ILE A 330 18.30 -2.02 2.35
N SER A 331 17.51 -1.13 1.74
CA SER A 331 16.14 -1.42 1.30
C SER A 331 16.10 -2.59 0.30
N THR A 332 17.01 -2.58 -0.66
CA THR A 332 17.12 -3.66 -1.66
C THR A 332 17.44 -4.99 -0.98
N TYR A 333 18.37 -4.98 -0.05
CA TYR A 333 18.76 -6.18 0.70
C TYR A 333 17.58 -6.71 1.51
N ILE A 334 16.86 -5.82 2.20
CA ILE A 334 15.71 -6.22 3.02
C ILE A 334 14.62 -6.82 2.13
N THR A 335 14.37 -6.24 0.97
CA THR A 335 13.40 -6.79 0.00
C THR A 335 13.76 -8.23 -0.35
N LYS A 336 15.03 -8.50 -0.63
CA LYS A 336 15.50 -9.85 -0.91
C LYS A 336 15.29 -10.78 0.29
N LYS A 337 15.66 -10.33 1.49
CA LYS A 337 15.52 -11.15 2.71
C LYS A 337 14.07 -11.46 3.05
N VAL A 338 13.17 -10.50 2.82
CA VAL A 338 11.74 -10.71 3.01
C VAL A 338 11.23 -11.80 2.06
N ALA A 339 11.61 -11.71 0.78
CA ALA A 339 11.23 -12.73 -0.20
C ALA A 339 11.80 -14.11 0.17
N ASP A 340 13.07 -14.16 0.58
CA ASP A 340 13.71 -15.42 0.99
C ASP A 340 13.00 -16.04 2.18
N ARG A 341 12.62 -15.24 3.17
CA ARG A 341 11.91 -15.73 4.36
C ARG A 341 10.54 -16.30 4.00
N LEU A 342 9.80 -15.59 3.15
CA LEU A 342 8.48 -16.04 2.68
C LEU A 342 8.63 -17.38 1.93
N ASN A 343 9.63 -17.47 1.06
CA ASN A 343 9.89 -18.68 0.30
C ASN A 343 10.26 -19.86 1.24
N SER A 344 11.05 -19.59 2.28
CA SER A 344 11.41 -20.61 3.27
C SER A 344 10.18 -21.16 3.98
N ILE A 345 9.29 -20.28 4.43
CA ILE A 345 8.05 -20.73 5.11
C ILE A 345 7.19 -21.54 4.15
N PHE A 346 7.08 -21.08 2.91
CA PHE A 346 6.33 -21.81 1.87
C PHE A 346 6.88 -23.23 1.67
N LYS A 347 8.20 -23.36 1.54
CA LYS A 347 8.83 -24.67 1.28
C LYS A 347 8.85 -25.58 2.50
N GLU A 348 9.08 -25.02 3.69
CA GLU A 348 9.21 -25.81 4.92
C GLU A 348 7.87 -26.27 5.47
N ASN A 349 6.83 -25.44 5.35
CA ASN A 349 5.51 -25.75 5.87
C ASN A 349 4.42 -25.12 4.99
N ARG A 350 4.11 -25.78 3.89
CA ARG A 350 3.10 -25.33 2.91
C ARG A 350 1.74 -25.06 3.58
N LYS A 351 1.33 -25.94 4.48
CA LYS A 351 0.03 -25.81 5.15
C LYS A 351 -0.03 -24.55 5.99
N GLU A 352 1.03 -24.26 6.75
CA GLU A 352 1.11 -23.05 7.57
C GLU A 352 1.06 -21.80 6.68
N PHE A 353 1.78 -21.81 5.56
CA PHE A 353 1.79 -20.70 4.61
C PHE A 353 0.38 -20.45 4.06
N GLU A 354 -0.32 -21.52 3.69
CA GLU A 354 -1.70 -21.41 3.19
C GLU A 354 -2.64 -20.83 4.25
N GLU A 355 -2.49 -21.28 5.50
CA GLU A 355 -3.32 -20.78 6.61
C GLU A 355 -3.10 -19.29 6.86
N LYS A 356 -1.90 -18.79 6.61
CA LYS A 356 -1.54 -17.38 6.78
C LYS A 356 -1.77 -16.54 5.53
N TRP A 357 -2.12 -17.17 4.41
CA TRP A 357 -2.18 -16.48 3.12
C TRP A 357 -3.14 -15.28 3.11
N ASP A 358 -4.31 -15.40 3.71
CA ASP A 358 -5.28 -14.30 3.69
C ASP A 358 -4.75 -13.06 4.40
N ASP A 359 -3.87 -13.24 5.40
CA ASP A 359 -3.19 -12.13 6.09
C ASP A 359 -1.94 -11.64 5.36
N LEU A 360 -1.31 -12.49 4.55
CA LEU A 360 -0.10 -12.15 3.79
C LEU A 360 -0.40 -11.57 2.41
N LYS A 361 -1.58 -11.88 1.89
CA LYS A 361 -1.94 -11.59 0.49
C LYS A 361 -1.72 -10.13 0.11
N ILE A 362 -2.18 -9.19 0.93
CA ILE A 362 -2.06 -7.76 0.62
C ILE A 362 -0.58 -7.37 0.49
N PHE A 363 0.24 -7.82 1.44
CA PHE A 363 1.67 -7.50 1.42
C PHE A 363 2.34 -8.05 0.17
N ILE A 364 2.12 -9.35 -0.12
CA ILE A 364 2.78 -10.01 -1.26
C ILE A 364 2.30 -9.40 -2.58
N ASN A 365 0.99 -9.20 -2.73
CA ASN A 365 0.42 -8.62 -3.95
C ASN A 365 0.91 -7.19 -4.16
N TYR A 366 0.95 -6.38 -3.11
CA TYR A 366 1.45 -5.01 -3.21
C TYR A 366 2.92 -5.00 -3.65
N GLY A 367 3.73 -5.88 -3.06
CA GLY A 367 5.14 -6.01 -3.45
C GLY A 367 5.30 -6.40 -4.91
N MET A 368 4.53 -7.37 -5.37
CA MET A 368 4.58 -7.83 -6.76
C MET A 368 4.14 -6.74 -7.73
N LEU A 369 3.14 -5.95 -7.36
CA LEU A 369 2.64 -4.85 -8.20
C LEU A 369 3.63 -3.69 -8.28
N SER A 370 4.35 -3.41 -7.20
CA SER A 370 5.17 -2.20 -7.09
C SER A 370 6.65 -2.42 -7.39
N GLN A 371 7.16 -3.66 -7.26
CA GLN A 371 8.60 -3.94 -7.40
C GLN A 371 8.82 -5.15 -8.29
N GLU A 372 9.43 -4.92 -9.45
CA GLU A 372 9.72 -5.97 -10.43
C GLU A 372 10.60 -7.08 -9.82
N ASP A 373 11.61 -6.70 -9.06
CA ASP A 373 12.50 -7.67 -8.40
C ASP A 373 11.72 -8.55 -7.43
N PHE A 374 10.77 -7.98 -6.70
CA PHE A 374 9.97 -8.77 -5.77
C PHE A 374 9.04 -9.72 -6.51
N TYR A 375 8.46 -9.28 -7.63
CA TYR A 375 7.63 -10.17 -8.46
C TYR A 375 8.44 -11.40 -8.88
N GLU A 376 9.65 -11.20 -9.40
CA GLU A 376 10.49 -12.30 -9.87
C GLU A 376 10.83 -13.29 -8.75
N ARG A 377 10.96 -12.81 -7.52
CA ARG A 377 11.24 -13.68 -6.38
C ARG A 377 9.97 -14.35 -5.84
N ALA A 378 8.84 -13.65 -5.88
CA ALA A 378 7.59 -14.12 -5.27
C ALA A 378 6.73 -15.01 -6.16
N LYS A 379 6.93 -14.99 -7.47
CA LYS A 379 6.06 -15.69 -8.42
C LYS A 379 6.02 -17.21 -8.19
N ASP A 380 7.04 -17.78 -7.55
CA ASP A 380 7.09 -19.22 -7.29
C ASP A 380 6.38 -19.63 -5.99
N PHE A 381 6.08 -18.67 -5.10
CA PHE A 381 5.37 -18.98 -3.85
C PHE A 381 4.06 -18.22 -3.67
N ALA A 382 3.79 -17.18 -4.46
CA ALA A 382 2.52 -16.46 -4.39
C ALA A 382 1.37 -17.41 -4.74
N LEU A 383 0.25 -17.26 -4.04
CA LEU A 383 -0.85 -18.20 -4.16
C LEU A 383 -2.07 -17.60 -4.85
N LEU A 384 -2.83 -18.49 -5.49
CA LEU A 384 -4.18 -18.23 -5.96
C LEU A 384 -5.12 -19.13 -5.16
N LYS A 385 -6.26 -18.58 -4.76
CA LYS A 385 -7.25 -19.31 -3.96
C LYS A 385 -8.50 -19.52 -4.81
N ASP A 386 -9.03 -20.75 -4.84
CA ASP A 386 -10.25 -21.01 -5.58
C ASP A 386 -11.51 -20.84 -4.68
N VAL A 387 -12.68 -20.95 -5.29
CA VAL A 387 -13.95 -20.76 -4.57
C VAL A 387 -14.23 -21.85 -3.55
N GLU A 388 -13.51 -22.96 -3.60
CA GLU A 388 -13.62 -24.06 -2.63
C GLU A 388 -12.63 -23.95 -1.49
N GLY A 389 -11.79 -22.88 -1.51
CA GLY A 389 -10.81 -22.63 -0.46
C GLY A 389 -9.48 -23.34 -0.65
N LYS A 390 -9.23 -23.91 -1.82
CA LYS A 390 -7.96 -24.56 -2.13
C LYS A 390 -6.95 -23.53 -2.64
N TYR A 391 -5.66 -23.74 -2.33
CA TYR A 391 -4.59 -22.83 -2.69
C TYR A 391 -3.64 -23.46 -3.70
N PHE A 392 -3.20 -22.65 -4.65
CA PHE A 392 -2.31 -23.08 -5.74
C PHE A 392 -1.25 -22.02 -6.00
N THR A 393 -0.03 -22.46 -6.35
CA THR A 393 0.93 -21.55 -6.96
C THR A 393 0.46 -21.24 -8.40
N PHE A 394 1.08 -20.25 -9.03
CA PHE A 394 0.73 -19.91 -10.42
C PHE A 394 0.93 -21.13 -11.34
N GLU A 395 2.06 -21.84 -11.19
CA GLU A 395 2.35 -23.03 -12.01
C GLU A 395 1.39 -24.18 -11.72
N GLU A 396 1.05 -24.41 -10.47
CA GLU A 396 0.09 -25.45 -10.09
C GLU A 396 -1.28 -25.19 -10.71
N TYR A 397 -1.73 -23.95 -10.66
CA TYR A 397 -3.05 -23.61 -11.21
C TYR A 397 -3.07 -23.72 -12.73
N LYS A 398 -2.00 -23.25 -13.38
CA LYS A 398 -1.85 -23.39 -14.82
C LYS A 398 -1.96 -24.86 -15.24
N THR A 399 -1.26 -25.74 -14.53
CA THR A 399 -1.31 -27.18 -14.81
C THR A 399 -2.71 -27.74 -14.59
N LEU A 400 -3.39 -27.30 -13.55
CA LEU A 400 -4.75 -27.78 -13.23
C LEU A 400 -5.74 -27.45 -14.35
N ILE A 401 -5.68 -26.23 -14.89
CA ILE A 401 -6.74 -25.74 -15.79
C ILE A 401 -6.42 -25.85 -17.28
N LYS A 402 -5.17 -26.11 -17.66
CA LYS A 402 -4.76 -26.01 -19.06
C LYS A 402 -5.52 -26.90 -20.01
N ASP A 403 -5.91 -28.11 -19.59
CA ASP A 403 -6.59 -29.06 -20.49
C ASP A 403 -8.05 -28.69 -20.73
N ASN A 404 -8.71 -28.08 -19.75
CA ASN A 404 -10.15 -27.78 -19.84
C ASN A 404 -10.47 -26.31 -20.06
N GLN A 405 -9.54 -25.41 -19.77
CA GLN A 405 -9.80 -23.96 -19.81
C GLN A 405 -8.92 -23.24 -20.85
N THR A 406 -8.48 -23.94 -21.86
CA THR A 406 -7.79 -23.34 -23.02
C THR A 406 -8.83 -23.12 -24.11
N ASP A 407 -8.93 -21.87 -24.63
CA ASP A 407 -9.90 -21.55 -25.67
C ASP A 407 -9.40 -21.99 -27.05
N LYS A 408 -10.24 -21.79 -28.08
CA LYS A 408 -9.90 -22.22 -29.44
C LYS A 408 -8.69 -21.51 -30.03
N ASP A 409 -8.31 -20.35 -29.48
CA ASP A 409 -7.16 -19.58 -29.94
C ASP A 409 -5.88 -19.86 -29.13
N GLY A 410 -5.95 -20.81 -28.21
CA GLY A 410 -4.81 -21.22 -27.41
C GLY A 410 -4.59 -20.39 -26.15
N ASN A 411 -5.50 -19.51 -25.81
CA ASN A 411 -5.41 -18.69 -24.59
C ASN A 411 -5.94 -19.49 -23.40
N LEU A 412 -5.18 -19.44 -22.31
CA LEU A 412 -5.59 -20.08 -21.07
C LEU A 412 -6.49 -19.09 -20.31
N VAL A 413 -7.70 -19.51 -19.99
CA VAL A 413 -8.70 -18.64 -19.37
C VAL A 413 -8.81 -18.95 -17.89
N TYR A 414 -8.47 -17.94 -17.07
CA TYR A 414 -8.60 -17.99 -15.61
C TYR A 414 -9.95 -17.38 -15.25
N LEU A 415 -10.90 -18.22 -14.85
CA LEU A 415 -12.20 -17.75 -14.38
C LEU A 415 -12.10 -17.35 -12.92
N TYR A 416 -12.77 -16.27 -12.54
CA TYR A 416 -12.77 -15.84 -11.15
C TYR A 416 -14.10 -15.25 -10.73
N ALA A 417 -14.32 -15.20 -9.42
CA ALA A 417 -15.47 -14.56 -8.78
C ALA A 417 -14.92 -13.59 -7.74
N ASN A 418 -15.58 -12.45 -7.55
CA ASN A 418 -15.21 -11.53 -6.48
C ASN A 418 -16.24 -11.52 -5.35
N ASN A 419 -17.37 -12.21 -5.51
CA ASN A 419 -18.36 -12.40 -4.47
C ASN A 419 -19.02 -13.75 -4.68
N LYS A 420 -18.65 -14.70 -3.86
CA LYS A 420 -19.08 -16.10 -3.97
C LYS A 420 -20.60 -16.25 -3.88
N GLU A 421 -21.22 -15.49 -2.99
CA GLU A 421 -22.68 -15.60 -2.79
C GLU A 421 -23.47 -14.96 -3.93
N GLU A 422 -23.10 -13.75 -4.32
CA GLU A 422 -23.80 -13.02 -5.39
C GLU A 422 -23.62 -13.69 -6.74
N GLN A 423 -22.51 -14.35 -6.98
CA GLN A 423 -22.17 -14.97 -8.26
C GLN A 423 -22.37 -16.49 -8.23
N TYR A 424 -23.13 -16.98 -7.25
CA TYR A 424 -23.28 -18.41 -7.01
C TYR A 424 -23.72 -19.18 -8.25
N SER A 425 -24.78 -18.73 -8.96
CA SER A 425 -25.30 -19.45 -10.10
C SER A 425 -24.29 -19.51 -11.27
N TYR A 426 -23.50 -18.44 -11.44
CA TYR A 426 -22.45 -18.41 -12.47
C TYR A 426 -21.31 -19.36 -12.11
N ILE A 427 -20.97 -19.45 -10.83
CA ILE A 427 -19.95 -20.39 -10.34
C ILE A 427 -20.43 -21.83 -10.58
N GLU A 428 -21.69 -22.12 -10.26
CA GLU A 428 -22.25 -23.47 -10.45
C GLU A 428 -22.27 -23.87 -11.92
N ALA A 429 -22.61 -22.93 -12.82
CA ALA A 429 -22.58 -23.19 -14.25
C ALA A 429 -21.16 -23.55 -14.72
N ALA A 430 -20.14 -22.85 -14.20
CA ALA A 430 -18.75 -23.14 -14.51
C ALA A 430 -18.35 -24.52 -13.97
N LYS A 431 -18.74 -24.85 -12.76
CA LYS A 431 -18.45 -26.16 -12.16
C LYS A 431 -19.04 -27.31 -12.97
N GLN A 432 -20.26 -27.14 -13.50
CA GLN A 432 -20.91 -28.16 -14.32
C GLN A 432 -20.14 -28.43 -15.61
N LYS A 433 -19.38 -27.46 -16.09
CA LYS A 433 -18.49 -27.63 -17.23
C LYS A 433 -17.11 -28.22 -16.84
N GLY A 434 -16.90 -28.47 -15.56
CA GLY A 434 -15.62 -28.95 -15.04
C GLY A 434 -14.58 -27.85 -14.90
N TYR A 435 -14.99 -26.59 -14.92
CA TYR A 435 -14.07 -25.45 -14.78
C TYR A 435 -13.77 -25.14 -13.32
N SER A 436 -12.54 -24.70 -13.08
CA SER A 436 -12.13 -24.16 -11.79
C SER A 436 -12.33 -22.64 -11.80
N VAL A 437 -12.79 -22.09 -10.66
CA VAL A 437 -13.04 -20.65 -10.50
C VAL A 437 -12.23 -20.16 -9.32
N LEU A 438 -11.43 -19.11 -9.54
CA LEU A 438 -10.67 -18.45 -8.47
C LEU A 438 -11.57 -17.51 -7.70
N LEU A 439 -11.24 -17.29 -6.42
CA LEU A 439 -11.91 -16.31 -5.58
C LEU A 439 -10.96 -15.11 -5.42
N MET A 440 -11.37 -13.94 -5.93
CA MET A 440 -10.54 -12.74 -5.94
C MET A 440 -11.35 -11.56 -5.39
N GLU A 441 -11.50 -11.53 -4.07
CA GLU A 441 -12.36 -10.56 -3.38
C GLU A 441 -11.56 -9.44 -2.69
N GLY A 442 -10.25 -9.40 -2.85
CA GLY A 442 -9.38 -8.40 -2.23
C GLY A 442 -9.31 -7.10 -3.02
N GLN A 443 -8.96 -6.02 -2.31
CA GLN A 443 -8.90 -4.70 -2.94
C GLN A 443 -7.80 -4.54 -3.98
N LEU A 444 -6.76 -5.39 -3.97
CA LEU A 444 -5.68 -5.35 -4.96
C LEU A 444 -5.89 -6.34 -6.10
N ASP A 445 -7.00 -7.09 -6.12
CA ASP A 445 -7.16 -8.17 -7.10
C ASP A 445 -7.33 -7.65 -8.52
N THR A 446 -8.00 -6.50 -8.73
CA THR A 446 -8.11 -5.96 -10.10
C THR A 446 -6.74 -5.57 -10.68
N PRO A 447 -5.89 -4.81 -9.96
CA PRO A 447 -4.53 -4.58 -10.45
C PRO A 447 -3.74 -5.89 -10.64
N MET A 448 -3.91 -6.86 -9.74
CA MET A 448 -3.22 -8.16 -9.86
C MET A 448 -3.62 -8.89 -11.13
N VAL A 449 -4.90 -8.90 -11.46
CA VAL A 449 -5.40 -9.54 -12.69
C VAL A 449 -4.74 -8.90 -13.91
N ASN A 450 -4.70 -7.56 -13.96
CA ASN A 450 -4.07 -6.86 -15.08
C ASN A 450 -2.57 -7.19 -15.19
N MET A 451 -1.88 -7.24 -14.06
CA MET A 451 -0.46 -7.57 -14.05
C MET A 451 -0.23 -9.01 -14.52
N LEU A 452 -1.01 -9.96 -14.01
CA LEU A 452 -0.83 -11.37 -14.35
C LEU A 452 -1.11 -11.64 -15.82
N GLU A 453 -2.07 -10.93 -16.43
CA GLU A 453 -2.32 -11.06 -17.87
C GLU A 453 -1.11 -10.63 -18.69
N GLN A 454 -0.32 -9.67 -18.19
CA GLN A 454 0.89 -9.22 -18.87
C GLN A 454 2.08 -10.15 -18.60
N LYS A 455 2.15 -10.72 -17.40
CA LYS A 455 3.30 -11.54 -16.99
C LYS A 455 3.19 -13.00 -17.40
N LEU A 456 1.98 -13.57 -17.36
CA LEU A 456 1.75 -14.97 -17.69
C LEU A 456 1.52 -15.10 -19.21
N GLU A 457 2.08 -16.16 -19.79
CA GLU A 457 2.01 -16.37 -21.24
C GLU A 457 0.60 -16.79 -21.67
N LYS A 458 0.09 -16.12 -22.70
CA LYS A 458 -1.19 -16.45 -23.34
C LYS A 458 -2.31 -16.72 -22.32
N CYS A 459 -2.50 -15.79 -21.38
CA CYS A 459 -3.55 -15.97 -20.38
C CYS A 459 -4.53 -14.79 -20.41
N ARG A 460 -5.73 -15.09 -19.98
CA ARG A 460 -6.82 -14.12 -19.89
C ARG A 460 -7.61 -14.42 -18.62
N PHE A 461 -7.92 -13.39 -17.87
CA PHE A 461 -8.78 -13.49 -16.68
C PHE A 461 -10.18 -13.00 -17.04
N THR A 462 -11.19 -13.74 -16.63
CA THR A 462 -12.59 -13.40 -16.94
C THR A 462 -13.45 -13.72 -15.71
N ARG A 463 -14.22 -12.74 -15.24
CA ARG A 463 -15.13 -13.00 -14.12
C ARG A 463 -16.28 -13.89 -14.61
N VAL A 464 -16.77 -14.77 -13.75
CA VAL A 464 -17.75 -15.79 -14.14
C VAL A 464 -19.07 -15.21 -14.68
N ASP A 465 -19.39 -13.96 -14.30
CA ASP A 465 -20.61 -13.29 -14.77
C ASP A 465 -20.34 -12.34 -15.95
N ALA A 466 -19.16 -12.40 -16.55
CA ALA A 466 -18.79 -11.50 -17.65
C ALA A 466 -19.53 -11.86 -18.95
N ASP A 467 -19.90 -13.11 -19.13
CA ASP A 467 -20.59 -13.56 -20.32
C ASP A 467 -21.28 -14.89 -20.03
N ILE A 468 -22.04 -15.40 -21.00
CA ILE A 468 -22.63 -16.74 -20.91
C ILE A 468 -21.51 -17.77 -20.86
N ILE A 469 -21.79 -18.92 -20.25
CA ILE A 469 -20.76 -19.92 -19.97
C ILE A 469 -20.01 -20.38 -21.23
N ASP A 470 -20.71 -20.52 -22.36
CA ASP A 470 -20.09 -20.98 -23.60
C ASP A 470 -19.19 -19.92 -24.24
N ARG A 471 -19.33 -18.64 -23.86
CA ARG A 471 -18.48 -17.57 -24.37
C ARG A 471 -17.39 -17.14 -23.38
N LEU A 472 -17.47 -17.60 -22.15
CA LEU A 472 -16.37 -17.35 -21.19
C LEU A 472 -15.09 -18.05 -21.67
N ILE A 473 -15.23 -19.30 -22.11
CA ILE A 473 -14.12 -20.05 -22.70
C ILE A 473 -14.63 -20.60 -24.03
N VAL A 474 -14.24 -19.94 -25.12
CA VAL A 474 -14.75 -20.25 -26.45
C VAL A 474 -13.98 -21.45 -27.01
N LYS A 475 -14.62 -22.61 -27.07
CA LYS A 475 -14.04 -23.85 -27.60
C LYS A 475 -14.48 -24.15 -29.02
N GLU A 476 -15.70 -23.71 -29.36
CA GLU A 476 -16.33 -23.94 -30.68
C GLU A 476 -17.02 -22.67 -31.12
N ASP A 477 -17.39 -22.58 -32.37
CA ASP A 477 -18.19 -21.45 -32.87
C ASP A 477 -19.56 -21.45 -32.15
N ALA A 478 -20.08 -20.25 -31.93
CA ALA A 478 -21.33 -20.05 -31.21
C ALA A 478 -22.50 -20.72 -31.89
N LYS A 479 -23.34 -21.36 -31.09
CA LYS A 479 -24.60 -21.94 -31.56
C LYS A 479 -25.54 -20.79 -31.96
N LYS A 480 -26.09 -20.85 -33.19
CA LYS A 480 -27.00 -19.80 -33.67
C LYS A 480 -28.42 -20.07 -33.20
N THR A 481 -29.17 -18.99 -32.91
CA THR A 481 -30.59 -19.10 -32.62
C THR A 481 -31.36 -19.44 -33.90
N ASP A 482 -32.45 -20.15 -33.74
CA ASP A 482 -33.35 -20.49 -34.83
C ASP A 482 -34.33 -19.37 -35.20
N LEU A 483 -34.32 -18.26 -34.46
CA LEU A 483 -35.24 -17.16 -34.71
C LEU A 483 -34.87 -16.39 -35.96
N SER A 484 -35.90 -15.95 -36.72
CA SER A 484 -35.70 -15.03 -37.83
C SER A 484 -35.25 -13.67 -37.31
N LYS A 485 -34.77 -12.83 -38.22
CA LYS A 485 -34.36 -11.46 -37.85
C LYS A 485 -35.56 -10.70 -37.28
N GLU A 486 -36.74 -10.85 -37.88
CA GLU A 486 -37.95 -10.17 -37.41
C GLU A 486 -38.36 -10.64 -36.03
N GLN A 487 -38.29 -11.96 -35.76
CA GLN A 487 -38.57 -12.52 -34.47
C GLN A 487 -37.56 -12.03 -33.40
N SER A 488 -36.28 -11.98 -33.77
CA SER A 488 -35.23 -11.49 -32.87
C SER A 488 -35.44 -10.03 -32.54
N ASP A 489 -35.74 -9.18 -33.51
CA ASP A 489 -35.97 -7.75 -33.31
C ASP A 489 -37.20 -7.52 -32.43
N ASN A 490 -38.25 -8.27 -32.65
CA ASN A 490 -39.49 -8.20 -31.88
C ASN A 490 -39.22 -8.57 -30.40
N LEU A 491 -38.60 -9.72 -30.19
CA LEU A 491 -38.31 -10.22 -28.83
C LEU A 491 -37.34 -9.26 -28.11
N THR A 492 -36.34 -8.77 -28.78
CA THR A 492 -35.38 -7.81 -28.21
C THR A 492 -36.12 -6.56 -27.71
N GLU A 493 -37.01 -6.00 -28.54
CA GLU A 493 -37.74 -4.78 -28.18
C GLU A 493 -38.75 -5.03 -27.07
N VAL A 494 -39.39 -6.20 -27.05
CA VAL A 494 -40.30 -6.56 -25.94
C VAL A 494 -39.59 -6.41 -24.60
N PHE A 495 -38.40 -6.95 -24.47
CA PHE A 495 -37.64 -6.88 -23.21
C PHE A 495 -36.98 -5.54 -23.01
N ARG A 496 -36.36 -4.98 -24.06
CA ARG A 496 -35.67 -3.69 -23.98
C ARG A 496 -36.60 -2.58 -23.46
N SER A 497 -37.82 -2.55 -23.99
CA SER A 497 -38.78 -1.49 -23.63
C SER A 497 -39.23 -1.54 -22.18
N GLN A 498 -39.09 -2.70 -21.53
CA GLN A 498 -39.56 -2.89 -20.16
C GLN A 498 -38.43 -2.92 -19.13
N MET A 499 -37.17 -2.73 -19.58
CA MET A 499 -36.04 -2.65 -18.65
C MET A 499 -36.17 -1.39 -17.77
N PRO A 500 -35.89 -1.50 -16.46
CA PRO A 500 -35.99 -0.31 -15.60
C PRO A 500 -34.87 0.67 -15.91
N GLN A 501 -35.13 1.95 -15.62
CA GLN A 501 -34.10 2.98 -15.68
C GLN A 501 -33.47 3.12 -14.29
N LEU A 502 -32.29 2.58 -14.15
CA LEU A 502 -31.54 2.64 -12.90
C LEU A 502 -30.44 3.71 -13.05
N ASP A 503 -30.15 4.42 -11.96
CA ASP A 503 -29.13 5.48 -11.97
C ASP A 503 -27.79 4.94 -12.43
N LYS A 504 -27.17 5.65 -13.37
CA LYS A 504 -25.83 5.33 -13.89
C LYS A 504 -25.70 3.88 -14.39
N THR A 505 -26.79 3.36 -14.98
CA THR A 505 -26.83 1.98 -15.44
C THR A 505 -27.45 1.91 -16.83
N GLU A 506 -26.85 1.12 -17.73
CA GLU A 506 -27.35 0.86 -19.08
C GLU A 506 -27.55 -0.63 -19.27
N PHE A 507 -28.62 -1.01 -19.95
CA PHE A 507 -28.89 -2.40 -20.29
C PHE A 507 -28.96 -2.58 -21.80
N PHE A 508 -28.28 -3.62 -22.28
CA PHE A 508 -28.33 -4.03 -23.70
C PHE A 508 -28.91 -5.44 -23.76
N VAL A 509 -29.84 -5.64 -24.65
CA VAL A 509 -30.54 -6.93 -24.77
C VAL A 509 -29.95 -7.72 -25.94
N GLU A 510 -29.64 -8.99 -25.71
CA GLU A 510 -29.20 -9.91 -26.76
C GLU A 510 -29.88 -11.27 -26.58
N ILE A 511 -29.91 -12.04 -27.67
CA ILE A 511 -30.58 -13.34 -27.71
C ILE A 511 -29.52 -14.41 -27.98
N GLN A 512 -29.54 -15.47 -27.16
CA GLN A 512 -28.64 -16.61 -27.32
C GLN A 512 -29.41 -17.91 -27.11
N ALA A 513 -28.98 -18.96 -27.81
CA ALA A 513 -29.54 -20.30 -27.64
C ALA A 513 -28.71 -21.01 -26.54
N LEU A 514 -29.27 -21.10 -25.34
CA LEU A 514 -28.54 -21.62 -24.17
C LEU A 514 -28.96 -23.02 -23.73
N GLY A 515 -29.97 -23.60 -24.40
CA GLY A 515 -30.51 -24.89 -24.01
C GLY A 515 -31.78 -24.74 -23.15
N GLU A 516 -32.68 -25.68 -23.31
CA GLU A 516 -34.00 -25.64 -22.67
C GLU A 516 -33.96 -25.64 -21.14
N GLN A 517 -32.90 -26.22 -20.57
CA GLN A 517 -32.80 -26.41 -19.11
C GLN A 517 -32.11 -25.24 -18.41
N ASN A 518 -31.61 -24.30 -19.17
CA ASN A 518 -30.90 -23.16 -18.58
C ASN A 518 -31.82 -21.98 -18.35
N GLN A 519 -31.37 -20.98 -17.62
CA GLN A 519 -32.22 -19.86 -17.20
C GLN A 519 -32.84 -19.13 -18.40
N PRO A 520 -34.06 -18.61 -18.26
CA PRO A 520 -34.69 -17.88 -19.37
C PRO A 520 -34.06 -16.53 -19.64
N VAL A 521 -33.64 -15.82 -18.59
CA VAL A 521 -33.00 -14.52 -18.73
C VAL A 521 -31.80 -14.48 -17.79
N LEU A 522 -30.68 -13.99 -18.30
CA LEU A 522 -29.41 -13.95 -17.59
C LEU A 522 -28.79 -12.56 -17.77
N ILE A 523 -28.20 -11.99 -16.71
CA ILE A 523 -27.50 -10.70 -16.79
C ILE A 523 -26.01 -10.98 -16.76
N THR A 524 -25.28 -10.40 -17.70
CA THR A 524 -23.81 -10.47 -17.73
C THR A 524 -23.24 -9.05 -17.79
N GLN A 525 -21.96 -8.90 -17.39
CA GLN A 525 -21.29 -7.60 -17.39
C GLN A 525 -19.92 -7.73 -18.04
N ASN A 526 -19.69 -7.04 -19.13
CA ASN A 526 -18.46 -7.11 -19.90
C ASN A 526 -17.22 -6.90 -19.01
N GLU A 527 -16.27 -7.82 -19.13
CA GLU A 527 -15.06 -7.82 -18.33
C GLU A 527 -14.22 -6.57 -18.53
N TYR A 528 -14.01 -6.18 -19.80
CA TYR A 528 -13.11 -5.07 -20.14
C TYR A 528 -13.59 -3.74 -19.52
N MET A 529 -14.84 -3.37 -19.77
CA MET A 529 -15.37 -2.08 -19.29
C MET A 529 -15.46 -2.04 -17.77
N ARG A 530 -15.89 -3.14 -17.15
CA ARG A 530 -15.95 -3.22 -15.69
C ARG A 530 -14.57 -3.08 -15.08
N ARG A 531 -13.58 -3.76 -15.66
CA ARG A 531 -12.21 -3.71 -15.14
C ARG A 531 -11.59 -2.33 -15.32
N MET A 532 -11.83 -1.69 -16.46
CA MET A 532 -11.35 -0.32 -16.71
C MET A 532 -11.92 0.66 -15.67
N LYS A 533 -13.21 0.52 -15.37
CA LYS A 533 -13.85 1.36 -14.37
C LYS A 533 -13.25 1.13 -12.97
N ALA A 534 -13.03 -0.13 -12.60
CA ALA A 534 -12.41 -0.46 -11.31
C ALA A 534 -10.98 0.09 -11.21
N MET A 535 -10.21 0.01 -12.31
CA MET A 535 -8.84 0.53 -12.33
C MET A 535 -8.78 2.05 -12.25
N SER A 536 -9.85 2.75 -12.57
CA SER A 536 -9.89 4.22 -12.47
C SER A 536 -9.65 4.70 -11.04
N GLN A 537 -9.88 3.84 -10.05
CA GLN A 537 -9.59 4.15 -8.65
C GLN A 537 -8.10 4.17 -8.34
N PHE A 538 -7.27 3.54 -9.17
CA PHE A 538 -5.84 3.38 -8.93
C PHE A 538 -4.96 4.24 -9.83
N GLN A 539 -5.50 4.77 -10.91
CA GLN A 539 -4.72 5.52 -11.90
C GLN A 539 -5.39 6.87 -12.21
N ALA A 540 -4.66 7.94 -11.98
CA ALA A 540 -5.18 9.31 -12.12
C ALA A 540 -5.67 9.62 -13.54
N GLY A 541 -5.05 9.02 -14.56
CA GLY A 541 -5.42 9.26 -15.95
C GLY A 541 -6.69 8.56 -16.43
N MET A 542 -7.34 7.78 -15.58
CA MET A 542 -8.49 6.95 -15.97
C MET A 542 -9.81 7.42 -15.39
N ASN A 543 -9.90 8.66 -14.93
CA ASN A 543 -11.12 9.22 -14.34
C ASN A 543 -12.33 9.16 -15.28
N PHE A 544 -12.07 9.23 -16.58
CA PHE A 544 -13.12 9.11 -17.61
C PHE A 544 -13.92 7.82 -17.45
N TYR A 545 -13.26 6.69 -17.24
CA TYR A 545 -13.94 5.40 -17.07
C TYR A 545 -14.76 5.34 -15.77
N GLY A 546 -14.31 6.01 -14.73
CA GLY A 546 -15.01 6.03 -13.45
C GLY A 546 -16.36 6.74 -13.50
N GLN A 547 -16.55 7.63 -14.48
CA GLN A 547 -17.78 8.41 -14.64
C GLN A 547 -18.76 7.78 -15.64
N MET A 548 -18.35 6.74 -16.36
CA MET A 548 -19.21 6.07 -17.33
C MET A 548 -20.28 5.23 -16.59
N PRO A 549 -21.49 5.11 -17.16
CA PRO A 549 -22.48 4.24 -16.55
C PRO A 549 -22.04 2.77 -16.59
N ASP A 550 -22.50 2.00 -15.63
CA ASP A 550 -22.32 0.55 -15.65
C ASP A 550 -23.15 -0.04 -16.78
N SER A 551 -22.54 -0.89 -17.60
CA SER A 551 -23.21 -1.54 -18.75
C SER A 551 -23.41 -3.03 -18.46
N TYR A 552 -24.61 -3.49 -18.66
CA TYR A 552 -24.97 -4.89 -18.48
C TYR A 552 -25.63 -5.41 -19.74
N ASN A 553 -25.43 -6.70 -20.03
CA ASN A 553 -26.14 -7.41 -21.09
C ASN A 553 -27.25 -8.24 -20.47
N ILE A 554 -28.44 -8.10 -21.05
CA ILE A 554 -29.60 -8.94 -20.72
C ILE A 554 -29.66 -10.01 -21.79
N VAL A 555 -29.33 -11.25 -21.41
CA VAL A 555 -29.26 -12.36 -22.36
C VAL A 555 -30.57 -13.15 -22.28
N LEU A 556 -31.31 -13.17 -23.38
CA LEU A 556 -32.56 -13.92 -23.49
C LEU A 556 -32.25 -15.31 -24.08
N ASN A 557 -32.68 -16.36 -23.38
CA ASN A 557 -32.45 -17.73 -23.81
C ASN A 557 -33.57 -18.15 -24.77
N SER A 558 -33.30 -18.13 -26.05
CA SER A 558 -34.30 -18.44 -27.08
C SER A 558 -34.76 -19.90 -27.05
N ASP A 559 -34.04 -20.78 -26.36
CA ASP A 559 -34.47 -22.19 -26.20
C ASP A 559 -35.43 -22.39 -25.02
N HIS A 560 -35.56 -21.43 -24.10
CA HIS A 560 -36.36 -21.58 -22.91
C HIS A 560 -37.86 -21.47 -23.24
N ALA A 561 -38.67 -22.35 -22.67
CA ALA A 561 -40.12 -22.41 -22.91
C ALA A 561 -40.82 -21.08 -22.64
N LEU A 562 -40.42 -20.37 -21.55
CA LEU A 562 -41.07 -19.09 -21.19
C LEU A 562 -40.72 -18.00 -22.19
N VAL A 563 -39.51 -17.98 -22.74
CA VAL A 563 -39.10 -17.00 -23.74
C VAL A 563 -39.84 -17.29 -25.06
N LYS A 564 -39.97 -18.57 -25.44
CA LYS A 564 -40.77 -18.98 -26.61
C LYS A 564 -42.22 -18.55 -26.46
N LYS A 565 -42.78 -18.72 -25.24
CA LYS A 565 -44.15 -18.31 -24.95
C LYS A 565 -44.33 -16.80 -25.11
N VAL A 566 -43.38 -16.00 -24.65
CA VAL A 566 -43.41 -14.53 -24.81
C VAL A 566 -43.42 -14.18 -26.30
N LEU A 567 -42.53 -14.81 -27.09
CA LEU A 567 -42.43 -14.53 -28.51
C LEU A 567 -43.76 -14.88 -29.22
N GLU A 568 -44.30 -16.05 -28.97
CA GLU A 568 -45.58 -16.49 -29.56
C GLU A 568 -46.74 -15.54 -29.22
N ASP A 569 -46.80 -15.14 -27.94
CA ASP A 569 -47.83 -14.23 -27.48
C ASP A 569 -47.69 -12.84 -28.11
N ALA A 570 -46.48 -12.36 -28.22
CA ALA A 570 -46.20 -11.08 -28.88
C ALA A 570 -46.59 -11.10 -30.36
N GLU A 571 -46.23 -12.17 -31.06
CA GLU A 571 -46.61 -12.32 -32.45
C GLU A 571 -48.14 -12.33 -32.62
N ALA A 572 -48.83 -13.09 -31.75
CA ALA A 572 -50.31 -13.19 -31.79
C ALA A 572 -50.99 -11.83 -31.61
N ASN A 573 -50.38 -10.97 -30.76
CA ASN A 573 -50.99 -9.68 -30.38
C ASN A 573 -50.56 -8.51 -31.23
N THR A 574 -49.46 -8.63 -32.01
CA THR A 574 -48.87 -7.47 -32.71
C THR A 574 -48.73 -7.70 -34.24
N ALA A 575 -48.79 -8.93 -34.73
CA ALA A 575 -48.46 -9.25 -36.13
C ALA A 575 -49.29 -8.45 -37.14
N GLU A 576 -50.58 -8.36 -36.93
CA GLU A 576 -51.45 -7.63 -37.86
C GLU A 576 -51.15 -6.13 -37.91
N THR A 577 -50.95 -5.53 -36.74
CA THR A 577 -50.60 -4.10 -36.64
C THR A 577 -49.23 -3.80 -37.22
N LEU A 578 -48.27 -4.70 -37.03
CA LEU A 578 -46.88 -4.50 -37.50
C LEU A 578 -46.72 -4.78 -38.99
N LYS A 579 -47.60 -5.57 -39.62
CA LYS A 579 -47.43 -6.02 -40.99
C LYS A 579 -47.14 -4.87 -41.99
N PRO A 580 -47.92 -3.78 -42.04
CA PRO A 580 -47.61 -2.68 -42.96
C PRO A 580 -46.32 -1.94 -42.58
N ILE A 581 -46.03 -1.82 -41.32
CA ILE A 581 -44.81 -1.14 -40.83
C ILE A 581 -43.55 -1.95 -41.25
N LEU A 582 -43.57 -3.25 -41.04
CA LEU A 582 -42.44 -4.12 -41.42
C LEU A 582 -42.24 -4.14 -42.91
N ALA A 583 -43.33 -4.09 -43.73
CA ALA A 583 -43.24 -4.00 -45.20
C ALA A 583 -42.56 -2.70 -45.61
N GLU A 584 -42.94 -1.58 -44.97
CA GLU A 584 -42.33 -0.26 -45.25
C GLU A 584 -40.84 -0.23 -44.88
N ILE A 585 -40.48 -0.81 -43.71
CA ILE A 585 -39.08 -0.89 -43.29
C ILE A 585 -38.25 -1.69 -44.32
N LYS A 586 -38.78 -2.86 -44.73
CA LYS A 586 -38.09 -3.71 -45.67
C LYS A 586 -37.89 -3.00 -47.01
N GLY A 587 -38.91 -2.27 -47.49
CA GLY A 587 -38.84 -1.49 -48.73
C GLY A 587 -37.79 -0.39 -48.66
N GLN A 588 -37.78 0.36 -47.56
CA GLN A 588 -36.81 1.45 -47.39
C GLN A 588 -35.38 0.92 -47.19
N GLU A 589 -35.22 -0.23 -46.55
CA GLU A 589 -33.89 -0.85 -46.39
C GLU A 589 -33.36 -1.31 -47.73
N ALA A 590 -34.23 -1.86 -48.61
CA ALA A 590 -33.85 -2.25 -49.97
C ALA A 590 -33.41 -1.00 -50.77
N ARG A 591 -34.14 0.11 -50.65
CA ARG A 591 -33.79 1.36 -51.31
C ARG A 591 -32.44 1.89 -50.80
N LEU A 592 -32.19 1.85 -49.49
CA LEU A 592 -30.94 2.30 -48.90
C LEU A 592 -29.78 1.45 -49.44
N ALA A 593 -29.94 0.15 -49.54
CA ALA A 593 -28.90 -0.75 -50.05
C ALA A 593 -28.53 -0.37 -51.49
N VAL A 594 -29.52 -0.06 -52.32
CA VAL A 594 -29.30 0.39 -53.72
C VAL A 594 -28.52 1.70 -53.73
N LEU A 595 -28.91 2.67 -52.88
CA LEU A 595 -28.23 3.97 -52.81
C LEU A 595 -26.75 3.82 -52.36
N HIS A 596 -26.50 2.98 -51.37
CA HIS A 596 -25.12 2.69 -50.95
C HIS A 596 -24.31 2.02 -52.06
N GLN A 597 -24.91 1.08 -52.74
CA GLN A 597 -24.23 0.37 -53.84
C GLN A 597 -23.81 1.34 -54.93
N GLU A 598 -24.70 2.28 -55.32
CA GLU A 598 -24.39 3.29 -56.33
C GLU A 598 -23.30 4.25 -55.86
N GLN A 599 -23.33 4.68 -54.59
CA GLN A 599 -22.30 5.56 -54.05
C GLN A 599 -20.94 4.89 -53.96
N ASN A 600 -20.91 3.59 -53.66
CA ASN A 600 -19.65 2.83 -53.55
C ASN A 600 -18.91 2.71 -54.88
N LYS A 601 -19.59 2.96 -56.01
CA LYS A 601 -18.99 2.97 -57.34
C LYS A 601 -18.31 4.30 -57.65
N LYS A 602 -18.45 5.30 -56.79
CA LYS A 602 -17.95 6.66 -57.01
C LYS A 602 -16.88 7.02 -55.96
N LYS A 603 -16.01 7.97 -56.33
CA LYS A 603 -15.09 8.59 -55.37
C LYS A 603 -15.88 9.54 -54.46
N PRO A 604 -15.42 9.77 -53.23
CA PRO A 604 -16.16 10.62 -52.31
C PRO A 604 -16.50 12.01 -52.89
N GLU A 605 -15.60 12.61 -53.65
CA GLU A 605 -15.80 13.93 -54.26
C GLU A 605 -16.80 13.93 -55.43
N GLU A 606 -17.14 12.76 -55.95
CA GLU A 606 -18.10 12.62 -57.06
C GLU A 606 -19.53 12.45 -56.54
N ILE A 607 -19.71 12.25 -55.23
CA ILE A 607 -21.04 12.07 -54.65
C ILE A 607 -21.71 13.44 -54.50
N THR A 608 -22.87 13.61 -55.14
CA THR A 608 -23.59 14.88 -55.10
C THR A 608 -24.30 15.07 -53.78
N GLN A 609 -24.66 16.31 -53.48
CA GLN A 609 -25.42 16.63 -52.27
C GLN A 609 -26.79 15.95 -52.28
N GLN A 610 -27.43 15.87 -53.46
CA GLN A 610 -28.71 15.18 -53.63
C GLN A 610 -28.60 13.70 -53.26
N GLU A 611 -27.51 13.07 -53.68
CA GLU A 611 -27.28 11.65 -53.32
C GLU A 611 -27.11 11.46 -51.83
N LYS A 612 -26.38 12.38 -51.17
CA LYS A 612 -26.21 12.35 -49.70
C LYS A 612 -27.55 12.58 -49.00
N ASP A 613 -28.36 13.50 -49.52
CA ASP A 613 -29.69 13.80 -48.96
C ASP A 613 -30.64 12.61 -49.11
N ASP A 614 -30.57 11.91 -50.23
CA ASP A 614 -31.40 10.72 -50.49
C ASP A 614 -31.08 9.62 -49.48
N VAL A 615 -29.78 9.39 -49.16
CA VAL A 615 -29.37 8.43 -48.14
C VAL A 615 -29.88 8.86 -46.78
N HIS A 616 -29.66 10.12 -46.42
CA HIS A 616 -30.09 10.65 -45.13
C HIS A 616 -31.62 10.53 -44.95
N ASN A 617 -32.38 10.90 -45.96
CA ASN A 617 -33.85 10.85 -45.92
C ASN A 617 -34.36 9.40 -45.83
N THR A 618 -33.70 8.48 -46.51
CA THR A 618 -34.04 7.06 -46.42
C THR A 618 -33.74 6.49 -45.04
N GLU A 619 -32.58 6.83 -44.50
CA GLU A 619 -32.21 6.42 -43.14
C GLU A 619 -33.19 6.97 -42.10
N LYS A 620 -33.62 8.21 -42.27
CA LYS A 620 -34.61 8.83 -41.38
C LYS A 620 -35.95 8.13 -41.51
N ALA A 621 -36.39 7.80 -42.73
CA ALA A 621 -37.63 7.07 -42.92
C ALA A 621 -37.61 5.70 -42.24
N ILE A 622 -36.48 5.00 -42.35
CA ILE A 622 -36.30 3.70 -41.66
C ILE A 622 -36.38 3.89 -40.13
N SER A 623 -35.68 4.91 -39.61
CA SER A 623 -35.66 5.22 -38.20
C SER A 623 -37.09 5.53 -37.67
N ASP A 624 -37.83 6.35 -38.43
CA ASP A 624 -39.20 6.73 -38.04
C ASP A 624 -40.14 5.50 -38.00
N GLU A 625 -40.02 4.62 -39.00
CA GLU A 625 -40.84 3.41 -39.04
C GLU A 625 -40.46 2.42 -37.96
N LYS A 626 -39.16 2.30 -37.64
CA LYS A 626 -38.71 1.47 -36.52
C LYS A 626 -39.23 2.02 -35.17
N ALA A 627 -39.30 3.35 -35.03
CA ALA A 627 -39.85 3.99 -33.85
C ALA A 627 -41.34 3.63 -33.67
N LYS A 628 -42.11 3.63 -34.78
CA LYS A 628 -43.50 3.22 -34.77
C LYS A 628 -43.64 1.75 -34.34
N ARG A 629 -42.81 0.88 -34.95
CA ARG A 629 -42.77 -0.55 -34.57
C ARG A 629 -42.50 -0.71 -33.08
N ASN A 630 -41.48 -0.02 -32.57
CA ASN A 630 -41.08 -0.13 -31.18
C ASN A 630 -42.17 0.38 -30.22
N GLU A 631 -42.90 1.41 -30.60
CA GLU A 631 -44.02 1.93 -29.80
C GLU A 631 -45.12 0.90 -29.69
N ILE A 632 -45.46 0.21 -30.78
CA ILE A 632 -46.51 -0.84 -30.77
C ILE A 632 -46.07 -2.00 -29.89
N ILE A 633 -44.81 -2.45 -30.04
CA ILE A 633 -44.27 -3.57 -29.27
C ILE A 633 -44.23 -3.21 -27.77
N SER A 634 -43.81 -2.00 -27.46
CA SER A 634 -43.73 -1.50 -26.07
C SER A 634 -45.11 -1.48 -25.42
N GLY A 635 -46.14 -1.01 -26.17
CA GLY A 635 -47.51 -0.99 -25.66
C GLY A 635 -48.02 -2.38 -25.31
N TYR A 636 -47.69 -3.35 -26.15
CA TYR A 636 -47.99 -4.75 -25.86
C TYR A 636 -47.25 -5.25 -24.61
N ALA A 637 -45.92 -5.03 -24.59
CA ALA A 637 -45.06 -5.59 -23.56
C ALA A 637 -45.38 -5.02 -22.18
N LYS A 638 -45.84 -3.78 -22.10
CA LYS A 638 -46.18 -3.11 -20.86
C LYS A 638 -47.18 -3.94 -20.05
N ASN A 639 -48.07 -4.66 -20.73
CA ASN A 639 -49.13 -5.44 -20.08
C ASN A 639 -48.80 -6.93 -19.96
N ASN A 640 -47.58 -7.34 -20.32
CA ASN A 640 -47.20 -8.76 -20.24
C ASN A 640 -46.47 -9.04 -18.92
N ASN A 641 -47.16 -9.70 -18.00
CA ASN A 641 -46.62 -10.00 -16.67
C ASN A 641 -45.45 -10.98 -16.70
N ILE A 642 -45.42 -11.90 -17.68
CA ILE A 642 -44.30 -12.85 -17.80
C ILE A 642 -43.01 -12.09 -18.10
N VAL A 643 -43.08 -11.10 -19.00
CA VAL A 643 -41.90 -10.27 -19.34
C VAL A 643 -41.37 -9.56 -18.09
N HIS A 644 -42.25 -8.89 -17.36
CA HIS A 644 -41.86 -8.20 -16.12
C HIS A 644 -41.29 -9.15 -15.09
N GLN A 645 -41.86 -10.32 -14.97
CA GLN A 645 -41.42 -11.31 -13.98
C GLN A 645 -40.01 -11.85 -14.34
N LEU A 646 -39.78 -12.14 -15.63
CA LEU A 646 -38.50 -12.65 -16.08
C LEU A 646 -37.39 -11.61 -15.92
N ILE A 647 -37.67 -10.35 -16.26
CA ILE A 647 -36.71 -9.26 -16.03
C ILE A 647 -36.39 -9.14 -14.55
N ASP A 648 -37.41 -9.11 -13.71
CA ASP A 648 -37.22 -8.90 -12.28
C ASP A 648 -36.50 -10.08 -11.61
N LEU A 649 -36.72 -11.32 -12.08
CA LEU A 649 -35.96 -12.47 -11.58
C LEU A 649 -34.47 -12.31 -11.85
N ALA A 650 -34.14 -11.88 -13.06
CA ALA A 650 -32.74 -11.67 -13.43
C ALA A 650 -32.11 -10.53 -12.61
N LEU A 651 -32.84 -9.43 -12.40
CA LEU A 651 -32.39 -8.32 -11.59
C LEU A 651 -32.18 -8.72 -10.12
N LEU A 652 -33.14 -9.51 -9.59
CA LEU A 652 -33.04 -9.99 -8.21
C LEU A 652 -31.80 -10.85 -8.00
N GLN A 653 -31.51 -11.73 -8.94
CA GLN A 653 -30.34 -12.61 -8.88
C GLN A 653 -29.04 -11.81 -8.81
N ASN A 654 -29.02 -10.62 -9.40
CA ASN A 654 -27.83 -9.76 -9.45
C ASN A 654 -27.86 -8.61 -8.43
N GLY A 655 -28.79 -8.67 -7.47
CA GLY A 655 -28.86 -7.68 -6.40
C GLY A 655 -29.35 -6.31 -6.86
N MET A 656 -30.01 -6.25 -8.01
CA MET A 656 -30.43 -5.00 -8.65
C MET A 656 -31.91 -4.69 -8.48
N LEU A 657 -32.67 -5.52 -7.76
CA LEU A 657 -34.11 -5.35 -7.56
C LEU A 657 -34.37 -4.93 -6.12
N LYS A 658 -34.85 -3.69 -5.94
CA LYS A 658 -35.02 -3.09 -4.61
C LYS A 658 -36.27 -2.20 -4.59
N GLY A 659 -36.72 -1.86 -3.39
CA GLY A 659 -37.77 -0.88 -3.18
C GLY A 659 -39.12 -1.25 -3.82
N ALA A 660 -39.73 -0.28 -4.47
CA ALA A 660 -41.08 -0.46 -5.09
C ALA A 660 -41.08 -1.56 -6.13
N SER A 661 -39.97 -1.72 -6.88
CA SER A 661 -39.90 -2.77 -7.90
C SER A 661 -39.87 -4.16 -7.27
N LEU A 662 -39.21 -4.33 -6.16
CA LEU A 662 -39.18 -5.59 -5.42
C LEU A 662 -40.58 -5.89 -4.87
N ASP A 663 -41.26 -4.89 -4.31
CA ASP A 663 -42.62 -5.06 -3.79
C ASP A 663 -43.59 -5.50 -4.91
N ALA A 664 -43.50 -4.86 -6.07
CA ALA A 664 -44.33 -5.23 -7.24
C ALA A 664 -44.06 -6.65 -7.71
N PHE A 665 -42.77 -7.02 -7.72
CA PHE A 665 -42.33 -8.38 -8.09
C PHE A 665 -42.95 -9.42 -7.13
N LEU A 666 -42.89 -9.16 -5.83
CA LEU A 666 -43.43 -10.08 -4.83
C LEU A 666 -44.94 -10.24 -4.99
N LYS A 667 -45.65 -9.14 -5.25
CA LYS A 667 -47.10 -9.18 -5.47
C LYS A 667 -47.44 -10.01 -6.71
N ARG A 668 -46.75 -9.77 -7.82
CA ARG A 668 -46.96 -10.58 -9.05
C ARG A 668 -46.64 -12.05 -8.79
N SER A 669 -45.60 -12.34 -8.03
CA SER A 669 -45.22 -13.73 -7.72
C SER A 669 -46.33 -14.45 -6.96
N VAL A 670 -46.90 -13.79 -5.97
CA VAL A 670 -48.00 -14.38 -5.18
C VAL A 670 -49.22 -14.63 -6.08
N ASP A 671 -49.57 -13.69 -6.94
CA ASP A 671 -50.70 -13.83 -7.85
C ASP A 671 -50.48 -14.99 -8.83
N MET A 672 -49.27 -15.22 -9.28
CA MET A 672 -48.93 -16.31 -10.20
C MET A 672 -48.98 -17.69 -9.53
N ILE A 673 -48.77 -17.76 -8.22
CA ILE A 673 -48.84 -19.01 -7.45
C ILE A 673 -50.27 -19.43 -7.23
N LYS A 674 -51.21 -18.48 -7.10
CA LYS A 674 -52.63 -18.77 -6.96
C LYS A 674 -53.20 -19.43 -8.22
#